data_2b463a852fd2ea42f4ea88c7e224191e
#
_entry.id   2b463a852fd2ea42f4ea88c7e224191e
#
_cell.length_a   1.000
_cell.length_b   1.000
_cell.length_c   1.000
_cell.angle_alpha   90.00
_cell.angle_beta   90.00
_cell.angle_gamma   90.00
#
_symmetry.space_group_name_H-M   'P 1'
#
loop_
_entity.id
_entity.type
_entity.pdbx_description
1 polymer ?
#
loop_
_entity_poly.entity_id
_entity_poly.type
_entity_poly.pdbx_seq_one_letter_code
_entity_poly.pdbx_strand_id
1 'polypeptide(L)'
;MKNLFLFMAITLVGLGGCSEKRSQPLAIDNSLTQEEIAAGVLSPEVMWKMGRVGLASLSPDASRLLYTVTWYNMQENRGVTAIYVRDAASGEVAQLTDFSSNNSDPKWNADGSKIYFLSDRSGSSQIWEMAADGQNPRQLSKLDKDIEGFGVNPAGDKVFYVQGVQVADRKSSDIHPDMAESKARVYDDLMCRHWDRWDEGEYRHIFIADLTSGGIGKGVDIIGEGAEWDTPLAPYFDMSEIAWAPDGTRLAYTCKPLTGAKYAVSTDSDIFVYDTETGATTNICKGLTPISGHDAAAKTELPFVGYDKYPVFSPDGTKIAFRSQRRAGNEADKERLMVWNSETGLVKELTKNFDYNATNVIWDGSEALWFLAPMEATHQLCRVDMNGNVSVLTRGDHDINAVSIANGKAVADICTISSPSELYEIDLKDGALTQLTFINQPILDKIRLGKVEKRWVETTDGKQMLTWVILPPDFDPAKKYPTLLYCEGGPQSVVSQFWSYRWNFQLMAANGYIVVAPNRRGVPSFGQEWLDQISGDYPGQNIRDYLSAIDDVAKEPWVDKDRLGCVGASYGGYSVYFLAGHHDGRFKAFISHCGIFDFEAMYGSTEELFFLNNDYGGPYWDKQNATAMRTYANSPHKFVDKWDTPIMIITGELDFRIPYTQSLEAFTAARLHGIDARLVEFEDEDHQVMKPQNSVVWNREFFGWLDKYLKK
;
A
#
# COMPACT_ATOMS: atom_id res chain seq x y z
N MET A 1 -33.07 -61.16 -36.85
CA MET A 1 -31.78 -61.83 -37.07
C MET A 1 -30.67 -60.91 -36.71
N LYS A 2 -29.78 -61.43 -35.86
CA LYS A 2 -28.48 -60.94 -35.46
C LYS A 2 -28.50 -59.84 -34.41
N ASN A 3 -28.53 -60.21 -33.18
CA ASN A 3 -27.53 -60.44 -32.12
C ASN A 3 -26.71 -59.21 -31.76
N LEU A 4 -27.14 -58.66 -30.65
CA LEU A 4 -26.49 -57.67 -29.80
C LEU A 4 -25.54 -58.40 -28.82
N PHE A 5 -24.25 -58.07 -28.81
CA PHE A 5 -23.32 -58.46 -27.73
C PHE A 5 -22.95 -57.23 -26.92
N LEU A 6 -23.39 -57.27 -25.68
CA LEU A 6 -23.08 -56.32 -24.64
C LEU A 6 -21.72 -56.68 -24.02
N PHE A 7 -20.70 -55.82 -24.14
CA PHE A 7 -19.49 -55.95 -23.36
C PHE A 7 -19.56 -55.00 -22.17
N MET A 8 -19.68 -55.59 -21.01
CA MET A 8 -19.56 -54.93 -19.72
C MET A 8 -18.04 -54.74 -19.43
N ALA A 9 -17.53 -53.50 -19.48
CA ALA A 9 -16.19 -53.17 -19.02
C ALA A 9 -16.27 -52.84 -17.54
N ILE A 10 -15.67 -53.69 -16.72
CA ILE A 10 -15.42 -53.47 -15.29
C ILE A 10 -14.26 -52.46 -15.20
N THR A 11 -14.57 -51.26 -14.78
CA THR A 11 -13.53 -50.26 -14.46
C THR A 11 -13.04 -50.52 -13.03
N LEU A 12 -11.85 -51.08 -12.92
CA LEU A 12 -11.09 -51.09 -11.66
C LEU A 12 -10.78 -49.62 -11.29
N VAL A 13 -11.36 -49.18 -10.19
CA VAL A 13 -10.93 -47.95 -9.53
C VAL A 13 -9.60 -48.26 -8.83
N GLY A 14 -8.51 -47.95 -9.53
CA GLY A 14 -7.17 -47.91 -8.92
C GLY A 14 -7.12 -46.75 -7.95
N LEU A 15 -6.84 -47.07 -6.69
CA LEU A 15 -6.37 -46.12 -5.70
C LEU A 15 -5.01 -45.56 -6.18
N GLY A 16 -5.05 -44.50 -6.96
CA GLY A 16 -3.88 -43.73 -7.33
C GLY A 16 -3.52 -42.83 -6.17
N GLY A 17 -2.37 -43.12 -5.55
CA GLY A 17 -1.76 -42.25 -4.56
C GLY A 17 -1.60 -40.84 -5.09
N CYS A 18 -1.81 -39.85 -4.27
CA CYS A 18 -1.42 -38.47 -4.50
C CYS A 18 0.10 -38.45 -4.77
N SER A 19 0.50 -38.49 -6.03
CA SER A 19 1.84 -38.05 -6.40
C SER A 19 1.84 -36.54 -6.25
N GLU A 20 2.68 -36.01 -5.36
CA GLU A 20 3.06 -34.61 -5.30
C GLU A 20 3.37 -34.12 -6.72
N LYS A 21 2.44 -33.41 -7.33
CA LYS A 21 2.78 -32.61 -8.53
C LYS A 21 3.68 -31.49 -8.04
N ARG A 22 5.02 -31.69 -8.12
CA ARG A 22 5.94 -30.55 -8.12
C ARG A 22 5.44 -29.63 -9.24
N SER A 23 5.02 -28.42 -8.88
CA SER A 23 4.67 -27.42 -9.87
C SER A 23 5.89 -27.18 -10.75
N GLN A 24 5.70 -27.14 -12.06
CA GLN A 24 6.78 -26.73 -12.96
C GLN A 24 7.17 -25.28 -12.60
N PRO A 25 8.45 -24.92 -12.63
CA PRO A 25 8.86 -23.53 -12.44
C PRO A 25 8.11 -22.60 -13.39
N LEU A 26 7.68 -21.45 -12.88
CA LEU A 26 7.04 -20.45 -13.71
C LEU A 26 8.02 -19.99 -14.79
N ALA A 27 7.62 -20.06 -16.05
CA ALA A 27 8.42 -19.55 -17.14
C ALA A 27 8.43 -18.01 -17.10
N ILE A 28 9.59 -17.43 -16.79
CA ILE A 28 9.76 -15.98 -16.79
C ILE A 28 10.29 -15.56 -18.16
N ASP A 29 9.50 -14.74 -18.86
CA ASP A 29 9.94 -14.06 -20.08
C ASP A 29 10.00 -12.54 -19.81
N ASN A 30 11.19 -12.07 -19.45
CA ASN A 30 11.51 -10.67 -19.22
C ASN A 30 12.33 -10.05 -20.36
N SER A 31 12.47 -10.74 -21.48
CA SER A 31 13.14 -10.24 -22.67
C SER A 31 12.20 -9.43 -23.54
N LEU A 32 12.72 -8.35 -24.14
CA LEU A 32 11.97 -7.56 -25.11
C LEU A 32 11.96 -8.25 -26.47
N THR A 33 10.81 -8.26 -27.12
CA THR A 33 10.69 -8.67 -28.52
C THR A 33 11.35 -7.66 -29.45
N GLN A 34 11.62 -8.05 -30.70
CA GLN A 34 12.18 -7.14 -31.69
C GLN A 34 11.23 -5.96 -31.99
N GLU A 35 9.93 -6.17 -31.89
CA GLU A 35 8.92 -5.12 -32.07
C GLU A 35 8.95 -4.11 -30.94
N GLU A 36 9.05 -4.58 -29.69
CA GLU A 36 9.16 -3.72 -28.50
C GLU A 36 10.46 -2.89 -28.53
N ILE A 37 11.58 -3.51 -28.93
CA ILE A 37 12.86 -2.81 -29.12
C ILE A 37 12.75 -1.76 -30.22
N ALA A 38 12.10 -2.10 -31.34
CA ALA A 38 11.92 -1.18 -32.45
C ALA A 38 11.01 0.01 -32.10
N ALA A 39 9.96 -0.23 -31.29
CA ALA A 39 9.10 0.81 -30.73
C ALA A 39 9.88 1.71 -29.77
N GLY A 40 10.73 1.13 -28.94
CA GLY A 40 11.65 1.81 -28.03
C GLY A 40 10.97 2.76 -27.05
N VAL A 41 9.76 2.43 -26.61
CA VAL A 41 8.96 3.18 -25.62
C VAL A 41 8.31 2.21 -24.63
N LEU A 42 7.92 2.71 -23.48
CA LEU A 42 7.19 1.93 -22.49
C LEU A 42 5.79 1.57 -23.01
N SER A 43 5.42 0.29 -22.92
CA SER A 43 4.07 -0.20 -23.15
C SER A 43 3.57 -0.97 -21.91
N PRO A 44 2.26 -1.26 -21.77
CA PRO A 44 1.75 -2.09 -20.68
C PRO A 44 2.45 -3.45 -20.62
N GLU A 45 2.68 -4.08 -21.76
CA GLU A 45 3.35 -5.38 -21.86
C GLU A 45 4.82 -5.30 -21.42
N VAL A 46 5.54 -4.25 -21.83
CA VAL A 46 6.94 -3.99 -21.42
C VAL A 46 7.01 -3.74 -19.91
N MET A 47 6.09 -2.97 -19.35
CA MET A 47 6.02 -2.69 -17.92
C MET A 47 5.87 -3.98 -17.09
N TRP A 48 5.08 -4.94 -17.55
CA TRP A 48 4.88 -6.22 -16.85
C TRP A 48 6.05 -7.20 -17.00
N LYS A 49 7.00 -6.95 -17.90
CA LYS A 49 8.27 -7.69 -17.99
C LYS A 49 9.30 -7.24 -16.96
N MET A 50 9.07 -6.11 -16.28
CA MET A 50 9.97 -5.59 -15.26
C MET A 50 9.86 -6.36 -13.96
N GLY A 51 11.00 -6.70 -13.35
CA GLY A 51 11.08 -7.30 -12.02
C GLY A 51 10.75 -6.29 -10.93
N ARG A 52 9.97 -6.70 -9.95
CA ARG A 52 9.64 -5.87 -8.78
C ARG A 52 10.60 -6.22 -7.66
N VAL A 53 11.57 -5.35 -7.44
CA VAL A 53 12.58 -5.49 -6.38
C VAL A 53 11.97 -5.10 -5.04
N GLY A 54 12.24 -5.89 -4.00
CA GLY A 54 11.86 -5.60 -2.62
C GLY A 54 13.05 -5.78 -1.69
N LEU A 55 13.36 -4.75 -0.90
CA LEU A 55 14.40 -4.82 0.13
C LEU A 55 13.94 -5.74 1.27
N ALA A 56 14.78 -6.72 1.65
CA ALA A 56 14.60 -7.45 2.90
C ALA A 56 15.49 -6.86 4.00
N SER A 57 16.79 -7.17 3.99
CA SER A 57 17.69 -6.58 4.99
C SER A 57 19.17 -6.81 4.67
N LEU A 58 20.03 -5.99 5.27
CA LEU A 58 21.45 -6.32 5.43
C LEU A 58 21.61 -7.48 6.42
N SER A 59 22.64 -8.32 6.23
CA SER A 59 23.09 -9.26 7.27
C SER A 59 23.57 -8.50 8.52
N PRO A 60 23.57 -9.12 9.73
CA PRO A 60 23.97 -8.42 10.97
C PRO A 60 25.37 -7.80 10.91
N ASP A 61 26.30 -8.40 10.17
CA ASP A 61 27.66 -7.90 9.94
C ASP A 61 27.74 -6.93 8.74
N ALA A 62 26.64 -6.72 8.02
CA ALA A 62 26.51 -5.93 6.80
C ALA A 62 27.40 -6.41 5.63
N SER A 63 27.85 -7.67 5.64
CA SER A 63 28.63 -8.27 4.55
C SER A 63 27.78 -8.72 3.37
N ARG A 64 26.45 -8.91 3.58
CA ARG A 64 25.51 -9.40 2.55
C ARG A 64 24.19 -8.62 2.60
N LEU A 65 23.60 -8.48 1.43
CA LEU A 65 22.28 -7.86 1.24
C LEU A 65 21.30 -8.93 0.78
N LEU A 66 20.22 -9.11 1.54
CA LEU A 66 19.11 -10.00 1.24
C LEU A 66 17.97 -9.19 0.62
N TYR A 67 17.41 -9.67 -0.48
CA TYR A 67 16.32 -9.02 -1.18
C TYR A 67 15.48 -10.01 -1.97
N THR A 68 14.33 -9.57 -2.44
CA THR A 68 13.42 -10.35 -3.28
C THR A 68 13.25 -9.70 -4.64
N VAL A 69 12.91 -10.52 -5.64
CA VAL A 69 12.40 -10.03 -6.93
C VAL A 69 11.15 -10.83 -7.28
N THR A 70 10.06 -10.12 -7.53
CA THR A 70 8.83 -10.71 -8.05
C THR A 70 8.79 -10.54 -9.55
N TRP A 71 8.62 -11.66 -10.27
CA TRP A 71 8.43 -11.71 -11.71
C TRP A 71 7.03 -12.20 -12.06
N TYR A 72 6.53 -11.79 -13.20
CA TYR A 72 5.19 -12.15 -13.65
C TYR A 72 5.22 -12.94 -14.95
N ASN A 73 4.27 -13.87 -15.07
CA ASN A 73 3.96 -14.54 -16.33
C ASN A 73 2.59 -14.06 -16.82
N MET A 74 2.57 -13.39 -17.96
CA MET A 74 1.37 -12.81 -18.54
C MET A 74 0.35 -13.88 -18.95
N GLN A 75 0.80 -15.04 -19.44
CA GLN A 75 -0.10 -16.10 -19.90
C GLN A 75 -0.75 -16.84 -18.73
N GLU A 76 0.00 -17.07 -17.66
CA GLU A 76 -0.50 -17.70 -16.44
C GLU A 76 -1.21 -16.71 -15.51
N ASN A 77 -1.19 -15.42 -15.84
CA ASN A 77 -1.81 -14.32 -15.09
C ASN A 77 -1.42 -14.29 -13.60
N ARG A 78 -0.18 -14.63 -13.28
CA ARG A 78 0.33 -14.68 -11.89
C ARG A 78 1.80 -14.28 -11.79
N GLY A 79 2.19 -13.89 -10.57
CA GLY A 79 3.57 -13.64 -10.20
C GLY A 79 4.20 -14.76 -9.39
N VAL A 80 5.51 -14.74 -9.29
CA VAL A 80 6.31 -15.56 -8.38
C VAL A 80 7.46 -14.74 -7.83
N THR A 81 7.71 -14.86 -6.53
CA THR A 81 8.79 -14.17 -5.82
C THR A 81 9.93 -15.14 -5.52
N ALA A 82 11.15 -14.73 -5.84
CA ALA A 82 12.37 -15.44 -5.49
C ALA A 82 13.26 -14.59 -4.59
N ILE A 83 14.08 -15.28 -3.78
CA ILE A 83 15.00 -14.68 -2.82
C ILE A 83 16.39 -14.63 -3.43
N TYR A 84 17.07 -13.51 -3.26
CA TYR A 84 18.41 -13.21 -3.74
C TYR A 84 19.30 -12.73 -2.61
N VAL A 85 20.59 -13.00 -2.73
CA VAL A 85 21.62 -12.43 -1.87
C VAL A 85 22.70 -11.78 -2.73
N ARG A 86 23.16 -10.59 -2.30
CA ARG A 86 24.29 -9.88 -2.89
C ARG A 86 25.42 -9.77 -1.87
N ASP A 87 26.61 -10.17 -2.23
CA ASP A 87 27.81 -9.93 -1.43
C ASP A 87 28.21 -8.45 -1.51
N ALA A 88 28.44 -7.83 -0.36
CA ALA A 88 28.70 -6.39 -0.30
C ALA A 88 30.09 -6.02 -0.83
N ALA A 89 31.08 -6.90 -0.73
CA ALA A 89 32.46 -6.62 -1.12
C ALA A 89 32.71 -6.90 -2.61
N SER A 90 32.29 -8.08 -3.09
CA SER A 90 32.49 -8.48 -4.49
C SER A 90 31.40 -7.94 -5.43
N GLY A 91 30.21 -7.65 -4.90
CA GLY A 91 29.02 -7.33 -5.71
C GLY A 91 28.37 -8.54 -6.38
N GLU A 92 28.85 -9.76 -6.10
CA GLU A 92 28.30 -10.98 -6.66
C GLU A 92 26.88 -11.24 -6.15
N VAL A 93 25.98 -11.64 -7.05
CA VAL A 93 24.57 -11.91 -6.77
C VAL A 93 24.29 -13.39 -6.97
N ALA A 94 23.65 -14.02 -5.99
CA ALA A 94 23.13 -15.38 -6.09
C ALA A 94 21.61 -15.38 -5.91
N GLN A 95 20.89 -16.10 -6.79
CA GLN A 95 19.50 -16.45 -6.61
C GLN A 95 19.43 -17.69 -5.70
N LEU A 96 18.75 -17.57 -4.55
CA LEU A 96 18.71 -18.63 -3.53
C LEU A 96 17.52 -19.57 -3.70
N THR A 97 16.42 -19.10 -4.29
CA THR A 97 15.22 -19.91 -4.55
C THR A 97 14.82 -19.82 -6.02
N ASP A 98 14.26 -20.89 -6.57
CA ASP A 98 13.77 -20.92 -7.94
C ASP A 98 12.33 -20.42 -8.06
N PHE A 99 11.76 -20.48 -9.27
CA PHE A 99 10.41 -20.03 -9.58
C PHE A 99 9.35 -21.15 -9.53
N SER A 100 9.63 -22.27 -8.84
CA SER A 100 8.67 -23.37 -8.68
C SER A 100 7.65 -23.12 -7.58
N SER A 101 7.93 -22.16 -6.70
CA SER A 101 7.08 -21.75 -5.57
C SER A 101 7.27 -20.28 -5.26
N ASN A 102 6.30 -19.69 -4.59
CA ASN A 102 6.41 -18.34 -4.07
C ASN A 102 7.26 -18.36 -2.78
N ASN A 103 8.28 -17.48 -2.71
CA ASN A 103 9.19 -17.40 -1.57
C ASN A 103 9.29 -15.95 -1.12
N SER A 104 8.81 -15.65 0.08
CA SER A 104 8.63 -14.28 0.57
C SER A 104 9.16 -14.09 2.00
N ASP A 105 9.19 -12.84 2.44
CA ASP A 105 9.53 -12.42 3.81
C ASP A 105 10.85 -13.04 4.34
N PRO A 106 11.98 -12.99 3.56
CA PRO A 106 13.22 -13.57 4.01
C PRO A 106 13.87 -12.75 5.13
N LYS A 107 14.38 -13.43 6.16
CA LYS A 107 15.00 -12.82 7.34
C LYS A 107 16.26 -13.54 7.73
N TRP A 108 17.32 -12.79 8.06
CA TRP A 108 18.52 -13.36 8.64
C TRP A 108 18.27 -13.88 10.06
N ASN A 109 18.96 -14.97 10.44
CA ASN A 109 19.14 -15.26 11.85
C ASN A 109 20.17 -14.32 12.49
N ALA A 110 20.31 -14.34 13.82
CA ALA A 110 21.11 -13.37 14.57
C ALA A 110 22.61 -13.33 14.20
N ASP A 111 23.19 -14.45 13.75
CA ASP A 111 24.60 -14.52 13.34
C ASP A 111 24.82 -14.43 11.81
N GLY A 112 23.76 -14.31 11.03
CA GLY A 112 23.82 -14.22 9.57
C GLY A 112 24.17 -15.51 8.85
N SER A 113 24.18 -16.67 9.54
CA SER A 113 24.52 -17.97 8.96
C SER A 113 23.36 -18.65 8.24
N LYS A 114 22.11 -18.23 8.56
CA LYS A 114 20.86 -18.79 8.03
C LYS A 114 19.89 -17.70 7.57
N ILE A 115 18.97 -18.12 6.70
CA ILE A 115 17.84 -17.34 6.25
C ILE A 115 16.56 -18.10 6.58
N TYR A 116 15.62 -17.44 7.27
CA TYR A 116 14.24 -17.89 7.45
C TYR A 116 13.36 -17.22 6.40
N PHE A 117 12.35 -17.92 5.89
CA PHE A 117 11.47 -17.37 4.86
C PHE A 117 10.13 -18.11 4.81
N LEU A 118 9.11 -17.48 4.22
CA LEU A 118 7.85 -18.14 3.88
C LEU A 118 7.96 -18.78 2.50
N SER A 119 7.38 -19.98 2.35
CA SER A 119 7.25 -20.64 1.06
C SER A 119 6.02 -21.52 0.99
N ASP A 120 5.35 -21.51 -0.16
CA ASP A 120 4.18 -22.35 -0.49
C ASP A 120 4.55 -23.70 -1.13
N ARG A 121 5.83 -24.04 -1.20
CA ARG A 121 6.33 -25.30 -1.81
C ARG A 121 5.80 -26.59 -1.21
N SER A 122 5.25 -26.53 0.00
CA SER A 122 4.59 -27.66 0.66
C SER A 122 3.08 -27.72 0.46
N GLY A 123 2.53 -26.82 -0.37
CA GLY A 123 1.10 -26.73 -0.68
C GLY A 123 0.35 -25.63 0.09
N SER A 124 0.97 -25.08 1.14
CA SER A 124 0.51 -23.95 1.91
C SER A 124 1.71 -23.09 2.32
N SER A 125 1.46 -21.80 2.65
CA SER A 125 2.51 -20.89 3.14
C SER A 125 3.00 -21.31 4.51
N GLN A 126 4.26 -21.78 4.58
CA GLN A 126 4.87 -22.28 5.81
C GLN A 126 6.26 -21.64 6.01
N ILE A 127 6.77 -21.69 7.24
CA ILE A 127 8.11 -21.20 7.58
C ILE A 127 9.15 -22.25 7.19
N TRP A 128 10.17 -21.79 6.49
CA TRP A 128 11.34 -22.56 6.06
C TRP A 128 12.63 -21.90 6.54
N GLU A 129 13.69 -22.67 6.64
CA GLU A 129 15.06 -22.15 6.79
C GLU A 129 15.97 -22.71 5.70
N MET A 130 17.04 -21.98 5.38
CA MET A 130 18.14 -22.42 4.54
C MET A 130 19.46 -21.83 5.05
N ALA A 131 20.59 -22.39 4.67
CA ALA A 131 21.88 -21.76 4.89
C ALA A 131 21.96 -20.44 4.11
N ALA A 132 22.84 -19.55 4.52
CA ALA A 132 22.98 -18.22 3.92
C ALA A 132 23.42 -18.23 2.44
N ASP A 133 23.89 -19.36 1.94
CA ASP A 133 24.21 -19.61 0.53
C ASP A 133 23.08 -20.32 -0.24
N GLY A 134 21.89 -20.48 0.37
CA GLY A 134 20.72 -21.13 -0.20
C GLY A 134 20.70 -22.66 -0.08
N GLN A 135 21.74 -23.27 0.49
CA GLN A 135 21.81 -24.73 0.61
C GLN A 135 20.96 -25.27 1.78
N ASN A 136 20.59 -26.55 1.69
CA ASN A 136 19.90 -27.31 2.74
C ASN A 136 18.55 -26.66 3.18
N PRO A 137 17.62 -26.32 2.27
CA PRO A 137 16.33 -25.80 2.66
C PRO A 137 15.54 -26.83 3.49
N ARG A 138 15.00 -26.40 4.62
CA ARG A 138 14.26 -27.25 5.55
C ARG A 138 12.97 -26.57 6.00
N GLN A 139 11.86 -27.29 5.96
CA GLN A 139 10.59 -26.84 6.50
C GLN A 139 10.62 -26.85 8.04
N LEU A 140 10.22 -25.73 8.65
CA LEU A 140 10.16 -25.57 10.10
C LEU A 140 8.73 -25.73 10.63
N SER A 141 7.71 -25.23 9.91
CA SER A 141 6.31 -25.37 10.30
C SER A 141 5.54 -26.35 9.43
N LYS A 142 4.55 -27.01 10.01
CA LYS A 142 3.60 -27.87 9.30
C LYS A 142 2.21 -27.66 9.91
N LEU A 143 1.70 -26.44 9.77
CA LEU A 143 0.40 -26.06 10.30
C LEU A 143 -0.69 -26.26 9.24
N ASP A 144 -1.92 -26.43 9.70
CA ASP A 144 -3.07 -26.72 8.82
C ASP A 144 -3.50 -25.55 7.96
N LYS A 145 -3.17 -24.31 8.37
CA LYS A 145 -3.47 -23.07 7.66
C LYS A 145 -2.19 -22.38 7.20
N ASP A 146 -2.33 -21.48 6.25
CA ASP A 146 -1.27 -20.58 5.82
C ASP A 146 -0.75 -19.73 6.98
N ILE A 147 0.54 -19.49 6.98
CA ILE A 147 1.19 -18.48 7.81
C ILE A 147 1.30 -17.19 6.98
N GLU A 148 0.77 -16.10 7.50
CA GLU A 148 0.76 -14.81 6.82
C GLU A 148 2.02 -13.99 7.11
N GLY A 149 2.66 -14.22 8.26
CA GLY A 149 3.92 -13.60 8.64
C GLY A 149 4.53 -14.26 9.86
N PHE A 150 5.80 -13.99 10.11
CA PHE A 150 6.53 -14.57 11.23
C PHE A 150 7.73 -13.72 11.66
N GLY A 151 8.27 -14.01 12.84
CA GLY A 151 9.57 -13.48 13.28
C GLY A 151 10.22 -14.38 14.32
N VAL A 152 11.47 -14.73 14.09
CA VAL A 152 12.29 -15.49 15.05
C VAL A 152 12.91 -14.51 16.05
N ASN A 153 12.90 -14.87 17.33
CA ASN A 153 13.52 -14.04 18.36
C ASN A 153 15.06 -14.02 18.24
N PRO A 154 15.76 -13.03 18.82
CA PRO A 154 17.20 -12.94 18.74
C PRO A 154 17.98 -14.16 19.28
N ALA A 155 17.41 -14.87 20.25
CA ALA A 155 18.01 -16.10 20.78
C ALA A 155 17.89 -17.29 19.82
N GLY A 156 16.97 -17.24 18.85
CA GLY A 156 16.74 -18.31 17.87
C GLY A 156 16.01 -19.51 18.44
N ASP A 157 15.34 -19.38 19.57
CA ASP A 157 14.63 -20.45 20.29
C ASP A 157 13.11 -20.28 20.34
N LYS A 158 12.59 -19.10 19.92
CA LYS A 158 11.17 -18.81 19.78
C LYS A 158 10.84 -18.15 18.46
N VAL A 159 9.62 -18.35 18.01
CA VAL A 159 9.07 -17.72 16.83
C VAL A 159 7.66 -17.22 17.12
N PHE A 160 7.35 -15.99 16.72
CA PHE A 160 5.95 -15.63 16.52
C PHE A 160 5.53 -15.94 15.09
N TYR A 161 4.29 -16.30 14.89
CA TYR A 161 3.66 -16.35 13.57
C TYR A 161 2.23 -15.84 13.63
N VAL A 162 1.75 -15.35 12.49
CA VAL A 162 0.39 -14.82 12.31
C VAL A 162 -0.40 -15.79 11.47
N GLN A 163 -1.60 -16.13 11.94
CA GLN A 163 -2.50 -17.07 11.27
C GLN A 163 -3.95 -16.69 11.52
N GLY A 164 -4.85 -16.96 10.57
CA GLY A 164 -6.28 -16.77 10.73
C GLY A 164 -6.90 -17.72 11.75
N VAL A 165 -7.69 -17.19 12.67
CA VAL A 165 -8.46 -17.93 13.69
C VAL A 165 -9.95 -17.70 13.45
N GLN A 166 -10.72 -18.79 13.34
CA GLN A 166 -12.18 -18.70 13.30
C GLN A 166 -12.70 -18.39 14.71
N VAL A 167 -13.24 -17.20 14.89
CA VAL A 167 -13.71 -16.69 16.19
C VAL A 167 -15.22 -16.61 16.24
N ALA A 168 -15.87 -16.24 15.15
CA ALA A 168 -17.32 -16.04 15.10
C ALA A 168 -17.95 -16.76 13.90
N ASP A 169 -19.17 -17.23 14.07
CA ASP A 169 -19.97 -17.84 13.01
C ASP A 169 -20.72 -16.75 12.25
N ARG A 170 -20.36 -16.52 11.00
CA ARG A 170 -20.99 -15.54 10.10
C ARG A 170 -21.72 -16.22 8.94
N LYS A 171 -21.35 -17.45 8.58
CA LYS A 171 -21.99 -18.21 7.51
C LYS A 171 -23.25 -18.88 8.02
N SER A 172 -24.30 -18.83 7.22
CA SER A 172 -25.56 -19.51 7.57
C SER A 172 -25.41 -21.02 7.75
N SER A 173 -24.45 -21.65 7.05
CA SER A 173 -24.11 -23.07 7.23
C SER A 173 -23.58 -23.41 8.62
N ASP A 174 -22.91 -22.47 9.27
CA ASP A 174 -22.37 -22.66 10.61
C ASP A 174 -23.46 -22.42 11.69
N ILE A 175 -24.34 -21.43 11.44
CA ILE A 175 -25.49 -21.10 12.30
C ILE A 175 -26.63 -22.11 12.14
N HIS A 176 -26.85 -22.60 10.92
CA HIS A 176 -27.90 -23.55 10.54
C HIS A 176 -27.31 -24.77 9.84
N PRO A 177 -26.64 -25.68 10.55
CA PRO A 177 -25.91 -26.80 9.94
C PRO A 177 -26.80 -27.81 9.19
N ASP A 178 -28.11 -27.78 9.44
CA ASP A 178 -29.12 -28.53 8.67
C ASP A 178 -29.38 -27.94 7.29
N MET A 179 -28.87 -26.73 6.99
CA MET A 179 -28.97 -26.02 5.70
C MET A 179 -27.58 -25.74 5.11
N ALA A 180 -26.72 -26.74 5.04
CA ALA A 180 -25.29 -26.63 4.67
C ALA A 180 -25.05 -26.04 3.27
N GLU A 181 -26.01 -26.11 2.36
CA GLU A 181 -25.89 -25.54 1.01
C GLU A 181 -26.25 -24.05 0.94
N SER A 182 -26.74 -23.46 2.03
CA SER A 182 -27.03 -22.02 2.09
C SER A 182 -25.75 -21.22 2.06
N LYS A 183 -25.72 -20.16 1.26
CA LYS A 183 -24.57 -19.22 1.13
C LYS A 183 -24.89 -17.86 1.75
N ALA A 184 -25.90 -17.76 2.59
CA ALA A 184 -26.20 -16.52 3.29
C ALA A 184 -25.12 -16.21 4.36
N ARG A 185 -24.90 -14.93 4.59
CA ARG A 185 -24.13 -14.40 5.73
C ARG A 185 -25.06 -13.65 6.65
N VAL A 186 -24.82 -13.71 7.93
CA VAL A 186 -25.68 -13.11 8.96
C VAL A 186 -24.84 -12.19 9.84
N TYR A 187 -25.22 -10.93 9.90
CA TYR A 187 -24.55 -9.89 10.67
C TYR A 187 -25.53 -9.14 11.56
N ASP A 188 -25.18 -8.97 12.81
CA ASP A 188 -25.94 -8.19 13.80
C ASP A 188 -25.27 -6.83 14.09
N ASP A 189 -24.02 -6.61 13.62
CA ASP A 189 -23.26 -5.38 13.81
C ASP A 189 -22.31 -5.12 12.61
N LEU A 190 -21.57 -4.03 12.62
CA LEU A 190 -20.53 -3.68 11.67
C LEU A 190 -19.18 -4.34 12.08
N MET A 191 -18.15 -4.51 11.19
CA MET A 191 -18.26 -4.28 9.75
C MET A 191 -18.61 -5.60 9.07
N CYS A 192 -19.48 -5.52 8.04
CA CYS A 192 -19.80 -6.74 7.27
C CYS A 192 -18.71 -7.09 6.25
N ARG A 193 -17.88 -6.10 5.89
CA ARG A 193 -16.87 -6.19 4.85
C ARG A 193 -15.67 -5.33 5.23
N HIS A 194 -14.49 -5.69 4.72
CA HIS A 194 -13.30 -4.85 4.82
C HIS A 194 -12.45 -5.00 3.56
N TRP A 195 -12.14 -3.91 2.89
CA TRP A 195 -11.37 -3.78 1.66
C TRP A 195 -11.96 -4.58 0.47
N ASP A 196 -11.62 -5.86 0.33
CA ASP A 196 -12.04 -6.78 -0.73
C ASP A 196 -12.77 -8.03 -0.21
N ARG A 197 -12.97 -8.14 1.11
CA ARG A 197 -13.48 -9.35 1.78
C ARG A 197 -14.70 -9.09 2.63
N TRP A 198 -15.61 -10.08 2.59
CA TRP A 198 -16.66 -10.18 3.58
C TRP A 198 -16.08 -10.69 4.90
N ASP A 199 -16.57 -10.17 6.02
CA ASP A 199 -16.28 -10.76 7.32
C ASP A 199 -16.89 -12.17 7.40
N GLU A 200 -16.03 -13.17 7.50
CA GLU A 200 -16.43 -14.57 7.68
C GLU A 200 -16.19 -15.06 9.10
N GLY A 201 -15.86 -14.14 10.02
CA GLY A 201 -15.59 -14.44 11.44
C GLY A 201 -14.18 -15.00 11.68
N GLU A 202 -13.27 -14.85 10.71
CA GLU A 202 -11.86 -15.21 10.84
C GLU A 202 -11.02 -13.96 11.06
N TYR A 203 -10.22 -13.96 12.15
CA TYR A 203 -9.33 -12.85 12.52
C TYR A 203 -7.89 -13.32 12.62
N ARG A 204 -6.93 -12.42 12.35
CA ARG A 204 -5.50 -12.71 12.43
C ARG A 204 -5.03 -12.59 13.86
N HIS A 205 -4.54 -13.70 14.40
CA HIS A 205 -3.95 -13.74 15.74
C HIS A 205 -2.46 -14.01 15.67
N ILE A 206 -1.74 -13.53 16.68
CA ILE A 206 -0.32 -13.81 16.90
C ILE A 206 -0.20 -15.06 17.77
N PHE A 207 0.60 -16.01 17.28
CA PHE A 207 0.97 -17.21 18.04
C PHE A 207 2.46 -17.15 18.38
N ILE A 208 2.85 -17.63 19.55
CA ILE A 208 4.25 -17.83 19.94
C ILE A 208 4.49 -19.32 20.14
N ALA A 209 5.53 -19.86 19.49
CA ALA A 209 5.95 -21.24 19.59
C ALA A 209 7.46 -21.35 19.85
N ASP A 210 7.88 -22.44 20.49
CA ASP A 210 9.28 -22.78 20.62
C ASP A 210 9.84 -23.24 19.28
N LEU A 211 11.04 -22.75 18.92
CA LEU A 211 11.80 -23.17 17.76
C LEU A 211 12.87 -24.16 18.19
N THR A 212 12.73 -25.41 17.76
CA THR A 212 13.63 -26.52 18.11
C THR A 212 14.32 -27.10 16.89
N SER A 213 15.26 -28.00 17.10
CA SER A 213 15.87 -28.79 16.01
C SER A 213 14.85 -29.62 15.21
N GLY A 214 13.68 -29.91 15.76
CA GLY A 214 12.58 -30.60 15.10
C GLY A 214 11.66 -29.68 14.29
N GLY A 215 11.84 -28.37 14.37
CA GLY A 215 10.95 -27.33 13.82
C GLY A 215 10.09 -26.70 14.89
N ILE A 216 8.96 -26.09 14.46
CA ILE A 216 7.98 -25.47 15.35
C ILE A 216 6.69 -26.30 15.40
N GLY A 217 6.03 -26.30 16.56
CA GLY A 217 4.71 -26.90 16.76
C GLY A 217 3.60 -25.84 16.76
N LYS A 218 2.41 -26.24 17.21
CA LYS A 218 1.31 -25.31 17.47
C LYS A 218 1.72 -24.36 18.59
N GLY A 219 1.67 -23.07 18.31
CA GLY A 219 1.97 -22.01 19.29
C GLY A 219 0.82 -21.72 20.26
N VAL A 220 1.13 -20.87 21.20
CA VAL A 220 0.16 -20.27 22.11
C VAL A 220 -0.39 -18.99 21.44
N ASP A 221 -1.70 -18.90 21.32
CA ASP A 221 -2.40 -17.68 20.90
C ASP A 221 -2.31 -16.63 22.03
N ILE A 222 -1.62 -15.51 21.75
CA ILE A 222 -1.41 -14.44 22.74
C ILE A 222 -2.49 -13.36 22.69
N ILE A 223 -3.35 -13.39 21.68
CA ILE A 223 -4.47 -12.46 21.54
C ILE A 223 -5.66 -12.95 22.39
N GLY A 224 -5.86 -14.25 22.40
CA GLY A 224 -6.81 -14.93 23.27
C GLY A 224 -8.05 -15.46 22.55
N GLU A 225 -8.61 -16.52 23.11
CA GLU A 225 -9.80 -17.18 22.60
C GLU A 225 -10.99 -16.22 22.55
N GLY A 226 -11.68 -16.16 21.42
CA GLY A 226 -12.86 -15.33 21.21
C GLY A 226 -12.59 -13.84 20.93
N ALA A 227 -11.34 -13.44 20.73
CA ALA A 227 -10.99 -12.08 20.37
C ALA A 227 -11.27 -11.81 18.89
N GLU A 228 -12.23 -10.95 18.58
CA GLU A 228 -12.54 -10.48 17.21
C GLU A 228 -11.64 -9.30 16.83
N TRP A 229 -10.30 -9.49 16.90
CA TRP A 229 -9.32 -8.44 16.64
C TRP A 229 -8.21 -8.95 15.72
N ASP A 230 -7.99 -8.26 14.61
CA ASP A 230 -6.83 -8.50 13.76
C ASP A 230 -5.54 -7.93 14.35
N THR A 231 -4.49 -8.73 14.42
CA THR A 231 -3.13 -8.34 14.81
C THR A 231 -2.11 -9.06 13.89
N PRO A 232 -1.44 -8.36 12.98
CA PRO A 232 -1.48 -6.91 12.68
C PRO A 232 -2.84 -6.41 12.18
N LEU A 233 -3.01 -5.10 12.15
CA LEU A 233 -4.30 -4.50 11.81
C LEU A 233 -4.71 -4.78 10.36
N ALA A 234 -5.99 -5.15 10.18
CA ALA A 234 -6.62 -5.15 8.87
C ALA A 234 -6.68 -3.71 8.29
N PRO A 235 -6.73 -3.52 6.96
CA PRO A 235 -6.76 -4.57 5.93
C PRO A 235 -5.37 -5.00 5.44
N TYR A 236 -4.28 -4.35 5.89
CA TYR A 236 -2.93 -4.51 5.30
C TYR A 236 -2.09 -5.59 5.97
N PHE A 237 -2.39 -5.95 7.23
CA PHE A 237 -1.69 -6.98 7.99
C PHE A 237 -0.15 -6.80 7.96
N ASP A 238 0.31 -5.56 8.20
CA ASP A 238 1.73 -5.22 8.10
C ASP A 238 2.53 -5.83 9.26
N MET A 239 3.41 -6.79 8.96
CA MET A 239 4.21 -7.49 9.97
C MET A 239 5.19 -6.58 10.73
N SER A 240 5.46 -5.36 10.24
CA SER A 240 6.23 -4.36 11.00
C SER A 240 5.48 -3.79 12.22
N GLU A 241 4.20 -4.14 12.37
CA GLU A 241 3.42 -3.88 13.60
C GLU A 241 3.76 -4.83 14.75
N ILE A 242 4.67 -5.79 14.55
CA ILE A 242 5.10 -6.78 15.55
C ILE A 242 6.62 -6.78 15.67
N ALA A 243 7.15 -6.66 16.88
CA ALA A 243 8.59 -6.60 17.13
C ALA A 243 9.02 -7.39 18.37
N TRP A 244 10.05 -8.25 18.23
CA TRP A 244 10.73 -8.85 19.36
C TRP A 244 11.62 -7.82 20.09
N ALA A 245 11.64 -7.92 21.40
CA ALA A 245 12.66 -7.23 22.18
C ALA A 245 14.04 -7.89 21.98
N PRO A 246 15.16 -7.14 22.16
CA PRO A 246 16.50 -7.69 22.00
C PRO A 246 16.85 -8.85 22.94
N ASP A 247 16.20 -8.90 24.12
CA ASP A 247 16.33 -9.99 25.08
C ASP A 247 15.62 -11.29 24.66
N GLY A 248 14.74 -11.18 23.64
CA GLY A 248 13.97 -12.33 23.12
C GLY A 248 12.83 -12.82 24.01
N THR A 249 12.55 -12.12 25.13
CA THR A 249 11.53 -12.51 26.10
C THR A 249 10.24 -11.71 25.98
N ARG A 250 10.26 -10.57 25.29
CA ARG A 250 9.10 -9.69 25.13
C ARG A 250 8.78 -9.47 23.65
N LEU A 251 7.48 -9.41 23.33
CA LEU A 251 6.96 -9.10 22.01
C LEU A 251 6.07 -7.87 22.09
N ALA A 252 6.41 -6.82 21.35
CA ALA A 252 5.53 -5.66 21.19
C ALA A 252 4.68 -5.81 19.92
N TYR A 253 3.42 -5.39 19.96
CA TYR A 253 2.53 -5.45 18.81
C TYR A 253 1.45 -4.36 18.85
N THR A 254 0.94 -4.02 17.68
CA THR A 254 -0.22 -3.13 17.52
C THR A 254 -1.51 -3.92 17.63
N CYS A 255 -2.51 -3.38 18.33
CA CYS A 255 -3.84 -3.96 18.38
C CYS A 255 -4.90 -2.85 18.55
N LYS A 256 -6.06 -3.04 17.91
CA LYS A 256 -7.26 -2.20 18.09
C LYS A 256 -8.36 -3.06 18.70
N PRO A 257 -8.43 -3.17 20.06
CA PRO A 257 -9.36 -4.09 20.75
C PRO A 257 -10.78 -3.52 20.80
N LEU A 258 -11.33 -3.25 19.64
CA LEU A 258 -12.70 -2.77 19.42
C LEU A 258 -13.42 -3.74 18.48
N THR A 259 -14.74 -3.78 18.57
CA THR A 259 -15.61 -4.60 17.72
C THR A 259 -16.81 -3.82 17.25
N GLY A 260 -17.47 -4.31 16.21
CA GLY A 260 -18.73 -3.77 15.73
C GLY A 260 -18.64 -2.31 15.27
N ALA A 261 -19.72 -1.56 15.48
CA ALA A 261 -19.80 -0.16 15.11
C ALA A 261 -18.69 0.71 15.75
N LYS A 262 -18.17 0.33 16.93
CA LYS A 262 -17.05 1.04 17.56
C LYS A 262 -15.76 0.90 16.77
N TYR A 263 -15.51 -0.29 16.22
CA TYR A 263 -14.36 -0.53 15.35
C TYR A 263 -14.45 0.30 14.06
N ALA A 264 -15.62 0.31 13.41
CA ALA A 264 -15.86 0.98 12.14
C ALA A 264 -15.66 2.50 12.18
N VAL A 265 -15.86 3.14 13.34
CA VAL A 265 -15.76 4.61 13.49
C VAL A 265 -14.49 5.08 14.21
N SER A 266 -13.59 4.17 14.59
CA SER A 266 -12.43 4.49 15.43
C SER A 266 -11.11 4.18 14.74
N THR A 267 -10.09 5.03 15.00
CA THR A 267 -8.68 4.77 14.72
C THR A 267 -7.86 4.48 15.99
N ASP A 268 -8.53 4.23 17.14
CA ASP A 268 -7.88 4.04 18.45
C ASP A 268 -7.25 2.65 18.55
N SER A 269 -6.03 2.50 18.03
CA SER A 269 -5.16 1.35 18.28
C SER A 269 -4.11 1.70 19.31
N ASP A 270 -3.64 0.70 20.04
CA ASP A 270 -2.63 0.84 21.09
C ASP A 270 -1.45 -0.11 20.82
N ILE A 271 -0.31 0.16 21.48
CA ILE A 271 0.83 -0.75 21.53
C ILE A 271 0.74 -1.63 22.78
N PHE A 272 0.82 -2.92 22.57
CA PHE A 272 0.84 -3.94 23.61
C PHE A 272 2.21 -4.60 23.69
N VAL A 273 2.62 -4.98 24.90
CA VAL A 273 3.85 -5.74 25.15
C VAL A 273 3.47 -7.03 25.87
N TYR A 274 3.74 -8.15 25.23
CA TYR A 274 3.56 -9.50 25.80
C TYR A 274 4.90 -10.00 26.36
N ASP A 275 4.88 -10.51 27.57
CA ASP A 275 6.02 -11.15 28.23
C ASP A 275 5.88 -12.67 28.14
N THR A 276 6.84 -13.32 27.47
CA THR A 276 6.79 -14.78 27.18
C THR A 276 7.05 -15.66 28.41
N GLU A 277 7.66 -15.11 29.47
CA GLU A 277 7.95 -15.85 30.70
C GLU A 277 6.75 -15.88 31.64
N THR A 278 6.03 -14.78 31.72
CA THR A 278 4.89 -14.63 32.63
C THR A 278 3.54 -14.81 31.94
N GLY A 279 3.47 -14.69 30.62
CA GLY A 279 2.24 -14.67 29.86
C GLY A 279 1.42 -13.38 30.03
N ALA A 280 1.99 -12.35 30.62
CA ALA A 280 1.31 -11.09 30.88
C ALA A 280 1.38 -10.14 29.66
N THR A 281 0.26 -9.47 29.38
CA THR A 281 0.17 -8.42 28.36
C THR A 281 -0.03 -7.05 29.01
N THR A 282 0.75 -6.06 28.60
CA THR A 282 0.66 -4.69 29.07
C THR A 282 0.38 -3.75 27.92
N ASN A 283 -0.66 -2.91 28.03
CA ASN A 283 -0.93 -1.82 27.11
C ASN A 283 -0.10 -0.59 27.53
N ILE A 284 0.87 -0.18 26.71
CA ILE A 284 1.77 0.94 27.05
C ILE A 284 1.20 2.30 26.68
N CYS A 285 0.14 2.38 25.90
CA CYS A 285 -0.51 3.64 25.52
C CYS A 285 -1.50 4.12 26.58
N LYS A 286 -2.07 3.22 27.39
CA LYS A 286 -3.03 3.55 28.46
C LYS A 286 -2.32 3.90 29.76
N GLY A 287 -2.62 5.10 30.26
CA GLY A 287 -2.02 5.59 31.50
C GLY A 287 -0.59 6.14 31.37
N LEU A 288 -0.13 6.43 30.18
CA LEU A 288 1.18 7.05 29.96
C LEU A 288 1.30 8.43 30.63
N THR A 289 2.47 8.70 31.22
CA THR A 289 2.79 9.99 31.81
C THR A 289 3.77 10.77 30.92
N PRO A 290 3.42 11.98 30.44
CA PRO A 290 4.34 12.82 29.67
C PRO A 290 5.55 13.23 30.52
N ILE A 291 6.72 13.36 29.89
CA ILE A 291 7.92 13.89 30.55
C ILE A 291 7.69 15.37 30.83
N SER A 292 7.81 15.77 32.13
CA SER A 292 7.72 17.15 32.54
C SER A 292 8.89 17.99 31.95
N GLY A 293 8.57 19.14 31.36
CA GLY A 293 9.53 20.02 30.67
C GLY A 293 9.37 20.06 29.15
N HIS A 294 8.73 19.07 28.56
CA HIS A 294 8.28 19.09 27.18
C HIS A 294 6.79 19.39 27.07
N ASP A 295 6.28 20.12 28.04
CA ASP A 295 5.07 20.93 28.05
C ASP A 295 3.99 20.60 29.06
N ALA A 296 3.70 21.62 29.87
CA ALA A 296 2.40 21.78 30.50
C ALA A 296 1.23 21.87 29.47
N ALA A 297 1.51 22.14 28.19
CA ALA A 297 0.55 22.07 27.09
C ALA A 297 0.22 20.61 26.68
N ALA A 298 1.13 19.67 26.91
CA ALA A 298 0.93 18.25 26.60
C ALA A 298 -0.20 17.58 27.38
N LYS A 299 -0.65 18.16 28.48
CA LYS A 299 -1.83 17.65 29.21
C LYS A 299 -3.14 17.72 28.39
N THR A 300 -3.16 18.50 27.32
CA THR A 300 -4.29 18.60 26.40
C THR A 300 -4.12 17.70 25.16
N GLU A 301 -2.96 17.04 25.00
CA GLU A 301 -2.61 16.25 23.82
C GLU A 301 -2.60 14.74 24.08
N LEU A 302 -2.85 14.31 25.29
CA LEU A 302 -3.15 12.93 25.70
C LEU A 302 -4.58 12.89 26.23
N PRO A 303 -5.38 11.95 25.83
CA PRO A 303 -5.09 10.53 25.61
C PRO A 303 -4.65 10.20 24.18
N PHE A 304 -3.99 9.04 24.02
CA PHE A 304 -3.76 8.40 22.73
C PHE A 304 -5.11 7.87 22.24
N VAL A 305 -5.63 8.44 21.14
CA VAL A 305 -6.99 8.20 20.63
C VAL A 305 -7.03 8.02 19.11
N GLY A 306 -5.89 8.16 18.47
CA GLY A 306 -5.67 7.86 17.06
C GLY A 306 -4.91 6.55 16.90
N TYR A 307 -4.36 6.32 15.72
CA TYR A 307 -3.51 5.16 15.50
C TYR A 307 -2.19 5.30 16.27
N ASP A 308 -1.90 4.32 17.14
CA ASP A 308 -0.60 4.05 17.72
C ASP A 308 -0.08 2.74 17.14
N LYS A 309 1.00 2.78 16.33
CA LYS A 309 1.41 1.65 15.46
C LYS A 309 2.93 1.53 15.38
N TYR A 310 3.38 0.36 14.90
CA TYR A 310 4.77 0.09 14.52
C TYR A 310 5.77 0.23 15.66
N PRO A 311 5.65 -0.60 16.71
CA PRO A 311 6.60 -0.56 17.83
C PRO A 311 7.97 -1.11 17.43
N VAL A 312 9.04 -0.44 17.86
CA VAL A 312 10.42 -0.86 17.64
C VAL A 312 11.20 -0.72 18.93
N PHE A 313 11.74 -1.81 19.47
CA PHE A 313 12.59 -1.77 20.67
C PHE A 313 13.95 -1.13 20.39
N SER A 314 14.46 -0.36 21.35
CA SER A 314 15.86 0.07 21.36
C SER A 314 16.79 -1.14 21.51
N PRO A 315 18.05 -1.07 21.05
CA PRO A 315 19.01 -2.17 21.17
C PRO A 315 19.27 -2.67 22.60
N ASP A 316 19.09 -1.78 23.58
CA ASP A 316 19.21 -2.12 25.02
C ASP A 316 17.90 -2.65 25.63
N GLY A 317 16.81 -2.69 24.85
CA GLY A 317 15.49 -3.18 25.26
C GLY A 317 14.77 -2.29 26.28
N THR A 318 15.29 -1.11 26.61
CA THR A 318 14.73 -0.23 27.64
C THR A 318 13.70 0.76 27.10
N LYS A 319 13.67 0.98 25.78
CA LYS A 319 12.77 1.93 25.12
C LYS A 319 12.00 1.26 24.00
N ILE A 320 10.80 1.76 23.71
CA ILE A 320 10.03 1.43 22.52
C ILE A 320 9.72 2.71 21.76
N ALA A 321 10.17 2.82 20.51
CA ALA A 321 9.73 3.84 19.58
C ALA A 321 8.47 3.36 18.85
N PHE A 322 7.51 4.24 18.59
CA PHE A 322 6.30 3.94 17.85
C PHE A 322 5.75 5.20 17.18
N ARG A 323 4.90 5.00 16.16
CA ARG A 323 4.21 6.10 15.50
C ARG A 323 2.87 6.33 16.17
N SER A 324 2.46 7.60 16.31
CA SER A 324 1.23 7.97 17.01
C SER A 324 0.52 9.13 16.31
N GLN A 325 -0.77 9.01 16.12
CA GLN A 325 -1.65 10.07 15.65
C GLN A 325 -2.41 10.67 16.82
N ARG A 326 -2.72 11.96 16.73
CA ARG A 326 -3.30 12.72 17.85
C ARG A 326 -4.82 12.73 17.83
N ARG A 327 -5.41 12.78 16.64
CA ARG A 327 -6.85 13.02 16.47
C ARG A 327 -7.61 11.72 16.24
N ALA A 328 -8.63 11.47 17.07
CA ALA A 328 -9.50 10.31 16.92
C ALA A 328 -10.21 10.33 15.55
N GLY A 329 -10.26 9.18 14.89
CA GLY A 329 -10.95 9.00 13.60
C GLY A 329 -10.29 9.70 12.42
N ASN A 330 -9.13 10.34 12.59
CA ASN A 330 -8.38 10.97 11.49
C ASN A 330 -7.17 10.13 11.10
N GLU A 331 -7.33 9.20 10.17
CA GLU A 331 -6.25 8.35 9.69
C GLU A 331 -5.14 9.10 8.95
N ALA A 332 -5.44 10.30 8.46
CA ALA A 332 -4.48 11.18 7.79
C ALA A 332 -3.79 12.16 8.74
N ASP A 333 -4.01 12.05 10.05
CA ASP A 333 -3.32 12.90 11.02
C ASP A 333 -1.80 12.66 10.97
N LYS A 334 -1.03 13.68 11.37
CA LYS A 334 0.44 13.57 11.42
C LYS A 334 0.87 12.37 12.25
N GLU A 335 1.67 11.50 11.66
CA GLU A 335 2.36 10.41 12.35
C GLU A 335 3.56 10.95 13.13
N ARG A 336 3.36 11.14 14.43
CA ARG A 336 4.39 11.59 15.37
C ARG A 336 5.27 10.41 15.76
N LEU A 337 6.57 10.64 15.92
CA LEU A 337 7.49 9.66 16.47
C LEU A 337 7.54 9.79 17.99
N MET A 338 7.04 8.77 18.68
CA MET A 338 7.00 8.68 20.14
C MET A 338 8.03 7.68 20.63
N VAL A 339 8.58 7.93 21.83
CA VAL A 339 9.45 6.98 22.55
C VAL A 339 8.94 6.81 23.97
N TRP A 340 8.58 5.57 24.31
CA TRP A 340 8.26 5.14 25.66
C TRP A 340 9.50 4.52 26.31
N ASN A 341 9.74 4.82 27.59
CA ASN A 341 10.82 4.25 28.40
C ASN A 341 10.23 3.30 29.45
N SER A 342 10.62 2.04 29.42
CA SER A 342 10.07 1.00 30.28
C SER A 342 10.43 1.12 31.77
N GLU A 343 11.57 1.74 32.07
CA GLU A 343 12.04 1.91 33.46
C GLU A 343 11.28 3.02 34.19
N THR A 344 10.91 4.07 33.45
CA THR A 344 10.26 5.26 34.02
C THR A 344 8.77 5.34 33.73
N GLY A 345 8.27 4.59 32.75
CA GLY A 345 6.89 4.69 32.24
C GLY A 345 6.61 6.00 31.50
N LEU A 346 7.64 6.82 31.23
CA LEU A 346 7.47 8.11 30.58
C LEU A 346 7.47 7.97 29.06
N VAL A 347 6.70 8.83 28.39
CA VAL A 347 6.65 8.93 26.93
C VAL A 347 7.12 10.31 26.47
N LYS A 348 7.83 10.35 25.33
CA LYS A 348 8.35 11.58 24.71
C LYS A 348 8.05 11.62 23.23
N GLU A 349 7.52 12.74 22.72
CA GLU A 349 7.43 13.03 21.29
C GLU A 349 8.76 13.60 20.77
N LEU A 350 9.36 12.97 19.76
CA LEU A 350 10.63 13.44 19.18
C LEU A 350 10.43 14.35 17.96
N THR A 351 9.29 14.25 17.26
CA THR A 351 9.02 15.01 16.03
C THR A 351 8.08 16.19 16.22
N LYS A 352 8.00 16.74 17.44
CA LYS A 352 7.09 17.85 17.76
C LYS A 352 7.28 19.07 16.84
N ASN A 353 8.54 19.44 16.59
CA ASN A 353 8.92 20.60 15.78
C ASN A 353 9.24 20.23 14.32
N PHE A 354 8.84 19.05 13.88
CA PHE A 354 9.05 18.56 12.52
C PHE A 354 7.68 18.30 11.90
N ASP A 355 7.32 19.07 10.88
CA ASP A 355 5.95 19.12 10.33
C ASP A 355 5.70 18.12 9.21
N TYR A 356 6.30 16.93 9.31
CA TYR A 356 6.12 15.81 8.38
C TYR A 356 5.93 14.50 9.14
N ASN A 357 5.35 13.50 8.49
CA ASN A 357 5.23 12.15 9.03
C ASN A 357 6.60 11.50 9.23
N ALA A 358 6.70 10.59 10.20
CA ALA A 358 7.87 9.75 10.41
C ALA A 358 7.49 8.28 10.17
N THR A 359 8.10 7.64 9.17
CA THR A 359 7.83 6.24 8.81
C THR A 359 9.12 5.44 8.78
N ASN A 360 9.05 4.10 8.69
CA ASN A 360 10.21 3.20 8.62
C ASN A 360 11.28 3.50 9.68
N VAL A 361 10.89 3.43 10.96
CA VAL A 361 11.69 3.86 12.11
C VAL A 361 12.73 2.80 12.46
N ILE A 362 14.01 3.21 12.59
CA ILE A 362 15.13 2.33 12.94
C ILE A 362 15.97 3.01 14.02
N TRP A 363 16.35 2.30 15.08
CA TRP A 363 17.23 2.82 16.10
C TRP A 363 18.67 3.00 15.61
N ASP A 364 19.30 4.11 15.98
CA ASP A 364 20.73 4.41 15.84
C ASP A 364 21.38 4.41 17.23
N GLY A 365 21.84 3.23 17.66
CA GLY A 365 22.10 2.99 19.07
C GLY A 365 20.83 3.14 19.90
N SER A 366 20.94 3.54 21.17
CA SER A 366 19.79 3.80 22.06
C SER A 366 19.46 5.30 22.24
N GLU A 367 20.12 6.18 21.50
CA GLU A 367 20.07 7.64 21.72
C GLU A 367 19.61 8.44 20.47
N ALA A 368 19.34 7.76 19.37
CA ALA A 368 18.83 8.39 18.15
C ALA A 368 18.03 7.39 17.29
N LEU A 369 17.31 7.91 16.33
CA LEU A 369 16.53 7.12 15.38
C LEU A 369 16.70 7.65 13.97
N TRP A 370 16.77 6.72 13.00
CA TRP A 370 16.58 6.98 11.60
C TRP A 370 15.10 6.79 11.24
N PHE A 371 14.60 7.57 10.30
CA PHE A 371 13.23 7.43 9.80
C PHE A 371 13.09 8.02 8.39
N LEU A 372 12.08 7.60 7.67
CA LEU A 372 11.72 8.18 6.38
C LEU A 372 10.66 9.26 6.58
N ALA A 373 10.77 10.34 5.80
CA ALA A 373 9.79 11.43 5.82
C ALA A 373 9.39 11.85 4.41
N PRO A 374 8.09 12.02 4.13
CA PRO A 374 7.61 12.62 2.90
C PRO A 374 7.82 14.13 2.95
N MET A 375 8.68 14.66 2.07
CA MET A 375 9.05 16.08 2.04
C MET A 375 9.05 16.61 0.61
N GLU A 376 8.26 17.65 0.33
CA GLU A 376 8.16 18.28 -0.99
C GLU A 376 8.00 17.27 -2.14
N ALA A 377 7.06 16.32 -1.97
CA ALA A 377 6.74 15.26 -2.92
C ALA A 377 7.90 14.31 -3.24
N THR A 378 8.74 14.03 -2.26
CA THR A 378 9.82 13.04 -2.26
C THR A 378 9.89 12.35 -0.90
N HIS A 379 10.52 11.18 -0.80
CA HIS A 379 10.74 10.51 0.48
C HIS A 379 12.23 10.50 0.82
N GLN A 380 12.59 11.09 1.97
CA GLN A 380 13.97 11.30 2.38
C GLN A 380 14.31 10.57 3.68
N LEU A 381 15.57 10.13 3.82
CA LEU A 381 16.08 9.59 5.07
C LEU A 381 16.45 10.73 6.03
N CYS A 382 15.87 10.68 7.21
CA CYS A 382 16.08 11.63 8.31
C CYS A 382 16.63 10.94 9.55
N ARG A 383 17.25 11.71 10.44
CA ARG A 383 17.71 11.27 11.76
C ARG A 383 17.21 12.22 12.84
N VAL A 384 16.78 11.67 13.98
CA VAL A 384 16.40 12.46 15.15
C VAL A 384 17.13 11.95 16.38
N ASP A 385 17.65 12.88 17.21
CA ASP A 385 18.21 12.54 18.52
C ASP A 385 17.14 12.53 19.62
N MET A 386 17.50 12.06 20.81
CA MET A 386 16.59 12.02 21.97
C MET A 386 16.18 13.41 22.48
N ASN A 387 16.76 14.51 21.97
CA ASN A 387 16.32 15.86 22.26
C ASN A 387 15.29 16.40 21.28
N GLY A 388 15.00 15.66 20.19
CA GLY A 388 14.07 16.05 19.14
C GLY A 388 14.71 16.92 18.04
N ASN A 389 16.04 16.92 17.94
CA ASN A 389 16.75 17.60 16.85
C ASN A 389 16.72 16.71 15.60
N VAL A 390 15.97 17.11 14.59
CA VAL A 390 15.85 16.39 13.31
C VAL A 390 16.88 16.92 12.33
N SER A 391 17.55 16.02 11.62
CA SER A 391 18.41 16.30 10.47
C SER A 391 17.98 15.48 9.27
N VAL A 392 17.92 16.10 8.08
CA VAL A 392 17.61 15.44 6.80
C VAL A 392 18.93 15.04 6.16
N LEU A 393 19.15 13.73 5.97
CA LEU A 393 20.38 13.19 5.41
C LEU A 393 20.37 13.18 3.88
N THR A 394 19.38 12.57 3.26
CA THR A 394 19.29 12.46 1.80
C THR A 394 18.54 13.65 1.20
N ARG A 395 18.78 13.93 -0.08
CA ARG A 395 18.10 14.97 -0.84
C ARG A 395 18.05 14.56 -2.31
N GLY A 396 17.02 14.98 -3.01
CA GLY A 396 16.88 14.71 -4.45
C GLY A 396 15.45 14.31 -4.83
N ASP A 397 15.19 14.25 -6.11
CA ASP A 397 13.89 13.86 -6.65
C ASP A 397 13.82 12.33 -6.76
N HIS A 398 13.57 11.67 -5.64
CA HIS A 398 13.41 10.21 -5.51
C HIS A 398 12.50 9.87 -4.32
N ASP A 399 11.99 8.66 -4.32
CA ASP A 399 11.32 8.06 -3.16
C ASP A 399 12.17 6.93 -2.58
N ILE A 400 12.51 7.05 -1.30
CA ILE A 400 13.01 5.95 -0.50
C ILE A 400 11.79 5.22 0.07
N ASN A 401 11.55 3.97 -0.39
CA ASN A 401 10.41 3.16 0.04
C ASN A 401 10.68 2.41 1.35
N ALA A 402 11.91 1.93 1.51
CA ALA A 402 12.37 1.21 2.69
C ALA A 402 13.87 1.41 2.88
N VAL A 403 14.35 1.26 4.11
CA VAL A 403 15.77 1.30 4.45
C VAL A 403 16.12 0.21 5.44
N SER A 404 17.28 -0.41 5.28
CA SER A 404 17.89 -1.35 6.23
C SER A 404 19.25 -0.82 6.65
N ILE A 405 19.48 -0.77 7.95
CA ILE A 405 20.75 -0.28 8.53
C ILE A 405 21.32 -1.35 9.45
N ALA A 406 22.56 -1.74 9.19
CA ALA A 406 23.30 -2.70 10.01
C ALA A 406 24.79 -2.35 10.00
N ASN A 407 25.45 -2.51 11.13
CA ASN A 407 26.91 -2.32 11.30
C ASN A 407 27.45 -1.05 10.59
N GLY A 408 26.73 0.09 10.72
CA GLY A 408 27.11 1.38 10.15
C GLY A 408 26.95 1.52 8.63
N LYS A 409 26.33 0.57 7.95
CA LYS A 409 25.93 0.66 6.55
C LYS A 409 24.43 0.77 6.40
N ALA A 410 23.99 1.48 5.37
CA ALA A 410 22.58 1.62 5.01
C ALA A 410 22.35 1.21 3.56
N VAL A 411 21.29 0.47 3.31
CA VAL A 411 20.79 0.14 1.98
C VAL A 411 19.31 0.48 1.91
N ALA A 412 18.89 1.10 0.82
CA ALA A 412 17.52 1.53 0.59
C ALA A 412 16.95 0.99 -0.71
N ASP A 413 15.64 0.76 -0.71
CA ASP A 413 14.81 0.61 -1.91
C ASP A 413 14.43 2.01 -2.40
N ILE A 414 14.86 2.35 -3.61
CA ILE A 414 14.64 3.68 -4.19
C ILE A 414 14.00 3.55 -5.57
N CYS A 415 12.96 4.35 -5.80
CA CYS A 415 12.35 4.54 -7.11
C CYS A 415 12.26 6.03 -7.49
N THR A 416 11.95 6.26 -8.76
CA THR A 416 11.58 7.59 -9.29
C THR A 416 10.41 7.43 -10.27
N ILE A 417 9.78 8.54 -10.68
CA ILE A 417 8.79 8.52 -11.77
C ILE A 417 9.34 7.85 -13.04
N SER A 418 10.67 7.84 -13.21
CA SER A 418 11.36 7.31 -14.40
C SER A 418 12.09 5.98 -14.18
N SER A 419 12.01 5.40 -12.99
CA SER A 419 12.69 4.13 -12.68
C SER A 419 11.90 3.35 -11.63
N PRO A 420 11.60 2.07 -11.88
CA PRO A 420 11.11 1.19 -10.81
C PRO A 420 12.16 1.03 -9.72
N SER A 421 11.74 0.44 -8.60
CA SER A 421 12.61 0.15 -7.45
C SER A 421 13.87 -0.59 -7.83
N GLU A 422 14.99 -0.06 -7.36
CA GLU A 422 16.31 -0.70 -7.31
C GLU A 422 16.93 -0.43 -5.93
N LEU A 423 17.94 -1.20 -5.55
CA LEU A 423 18.58 -1.04 -4.25
C LEU A 423 19.83 -0.15 -4.35
N TYR A 424 19.98 0.71 -3.35
CA TYR A 424 21.07 1.70 -3.26
C TYR A 424 21.72 1.64 -1.89
N GLU A 425 23.04 1.75 -1.83
CA GLU A 425 23.75 2.09 -0.62
C GLU A 425 23.61 3.58 -0.35
N ILE A 426 23.38 3.96 0.91
CA ILE A 426 23.37 5.35 1.37
C ILE A 426 24.60 5.57 2.28
N ASP A 427 25.46 6.51 1.94
CA ASP A 427 26.51 6.95 2.87
C ASP A 427 25.87 7.74 4.02
N LEU A 428 25.95 7.19 5.24
CA LEU A 428 25.33 7.80 6.43
C LEU A 428 26.00 9.11 6.87
N LYS A 429 27.09 9.56 6.21
CA LYS A 429 27.77 10.82 6.53
C LYS A 429 27.23 11.99 5.73
N ASP A 430 26.96 11.80 4.43
CA ASP A 430 26.59 12.87 3.52
C ASP A 430 25.35 12.56 2.66
N GLY A 431 24.77 11.36 2.78
CA GLY A 431 23.56 10.95 2.05
C GLY A 431 23.80 10.57 0.58
N ALA A 432 25.07 10.39 0.18
CA ALA A 432 25.37 9.97 -1.20
C ALA A 432 24.80 8.59 -1.52
N LEU A 433 24.23 8.45 -2.71
CA LEU A 433 23.57 7.23 -3.19
C LEU A 433 24.45 6.48 -4.18
N THR A 434 24.61 5.17 -3.98
CA THR A 434 25.30 4.28 -4.92
C THR A 434 24.39 3.11 -5.27
N GLN A 435 24.03 2.97 -6.55
CA GLN A 435 23.14 1.88 -7.01
C GLN A 435 23.83 0.52 -6.89
N LEU A 436 23.12 -0.45 -6.32
CA LEU A 436 23.62 -1.81 -6.06
C LEU A 436 22.99 -2.87 -6.96
N THR A 437 21.75 -2.67 -7.39
CA THR A 437 21.02 -3.60 -8.27
C THR A 437 20.64 -2.94 -9.58
N PHE A 438 20.52 -3.74 -10.65
CA PHE A 438 20.25 -3.29 -12.02
C PHE A 438 19.27 -4.26 -12.70
N ILE A 439 18.26 -4.70 -11.97
CA ILE A 439 17.31 -5.75 -12.40
C ILE A 439 16.56 -5.32 -13.64
N ASN A 440 16.14 -4.05 -13.69
CA ASN A 440 15.35 -3.50 -14.78
C ASN A 440 16.17 -2.74 -15.83
N GLN A 441 17.47 -2.56 -15.63
CA GLN A 441 18.35 -1.81 -16.54
C GLN A 441 18.36 -2.38 -17.96
N PRO A 442 18.35 -3.71 -18.20
CA PRO A 442 18.31 -4.26 -19.56
C PRO A 442 17.09 -3.84 -20.39
N ILE A 443 15.95 -3.56 -19.72
CA ILE A 443 14.73 -3.03 -20.35
C ILE A 443 14.86 -1.52 -20.51
N LEU A 444 15.24 -0.81 -19.44
CA LEU A 444 15.36 0.65 -19.45
C LEU A 444 16.33 1.19 -20.51
N ASP A 445 17.42 0.48 -20.77
CA ASP A 445 18.39 0.82 -21.82
C ASP A 445 17.83 0.73 -23.26
N LYS A 446 16.68 0.08 -23.44
CA LYS A 446 16.05 -0.14 -24.75
C LYS A 446 14.84 0.73 -24.99
N ILE A 447 14.39 1.49 -24.01
CA ILE A 447 13.21 2.36 -24.11
C ILE A 447 13.60 3.80 -23.81
N ARG A 448 12.88 4.72 -24.43
CA ARG A 448 12.97 6.14 -24.14
C ARG A 448 11.84 6.53 -23.19
N LEU A 449 12.18 7.24 -22.14
CA LEU A 449 11.24 7.77 -21.16
C LEU A 449 11.06 9.27 -21.35
N GLY A 450 9.94 9.78 -20.88
CA GLY A 450 9.62 11.18 -20.86
C GLY A 450 10.43 11.96 -19.81
N LYS A 451 10.70 13.23 -20.09
CA LYS A 451 11.34 14.12 -19.12
C LYS A 451 10.35 14.50 -18.02
N VAL A 452 10.77 14.38 -16.77
CA VAL A 452 10.00 14.84 -15.59
C VAL A 452 10.49 16.24 -15.20
N GLU A 453 9.54 17.16 -15.04
CA GLU A 453 9.82 18.54 -14.65
C GLU A 453 9.10 18.88 -13.34
N LYS A 454 9.79 19.56 -12.43
CA LYS A 454 9.25 20.12 -11.20
C LYS A 454 8.78 21.54 -11.46
N ARG A 455 7.48 21.81 -11.23
CA ARG A 455 6.88 23.12 -11.48
C ARG A 455 6.12 23.60 -10.24
N TRP A 456 6.40 24.82 -9.82
CA TRP A 456 5.64 25.49 -8.79
C TRP A 456 4.55 26.35 -9.44
N VAL A 457 3.31 26.08 -9.07
CA VAL A 457 2.11 26.74 -9.62
C VAL A 457 1.46 27.58 -8.53
N GLU A 458 1.19 28.84 -8.84
CA GLU A 458 0.43 29.70 -7.93
C GLU A 458 -1.05 29.30 -7.93
N THR A 459 -1.59 29.05 -6.75
CA THR A 459 -3.00 28.72 -6.54
C THR A 459 -3.87 29.97 -6.46
N THR A 460 -5.19 29.80 -6.56
CA THR A 460 -6.14 30.93 -6.55
C THR A 460 -6.11 31.78 -5.27
N ASP A 461 -5.55 31.27 -4.18
CA ASP A 461 -5.35 31.98 -2.91
C ASP A 461 -3.88 32.39 -2.66
N GLY A 462 -3.03 32.37 -3.71
CA GLY A 462 -1.67 32.89 -3.69
C GLY A 462 -0.62 31.98 -3.05
N LYS A 463 -0.94 30.70 -2.78
CA LYS A 463 0.03 29.71 -2.30
C LYS A 463 0.76 29.06 -3.46
N GLN A 464 1.93 28.47 -3.19
CA GLN A 464 2.73 27.74 -4.19
C GLN A 464 2.46 26.23 -4.08
N MET A 465 2.07 25.61 -5.18
CA MET A 465 1.76 24.19 -5.28
C MET A 465 2.76 23.49 -6.18
N LEU A 466 3.44 22.47 -5.67
CA LEU A 466 4.32 21.64 -6.48
C LEU A 466 3.49 20.76 -7.42
N THR A 467 3.86 20.79 -8.70
CA THR A 467 3.23 20.01 -9.76
C THR A 467 4.31 19.29 -10.57
N TRP A 468 4.22 17.97 -10.70
CA TRP A 468 5.05 17.24 -11.65
C TRP A 468 4.45 17.37 -13.05
N VAL A 469 5.31 17.67 -14.04
CA VAL A 469 4.95 17.70 -15.45
C VAL A 469 5.82 16.69 -16.18
N ILE A 470 5.19 15.68 -16.78
CA ILE A 470 5.89 14.62 -17.50
C ILE A 470 5.64 14.82 -18.99
N LEU A 471 6.71 15.07 -19.72
CA LEU A 471 6.69 15.29 -21.16
C LEU A 471 6.82 13.97 -21.93
N PRO A 472 6.25 13.84 -23.14
CA PRO A 472 6.44 12.65 -23.96
C PRO A 472 7.91 12.35 -24.27
N PRO A 473 8.30 11.08 -24.49
CA PRO A 473 9.58 10.77 -25.10
C PRO A 473 9.76 11.52 -26.42
N ASP A 474 10.99 11.96 -26.72
CA ASP A 474 11.30 12.74 -27.94
C ASP A 474 10.47 14.04 -28.06
N PHE A 475 10.18 14.68 -26.92
CA PHE A 475 9.41 15.92 -26.86
C PHE A 475 10.01 17.01 -27.77
N ASP A 476 9.17 17.60 -28.61
CA ASP A 476 9.51 18.70 -29.53
C ASP A 476 8.67 19.93 -29.16
N PRO A 477 9.26 21.02 -28.65
CA PRO A 477 8.53 22.19 -28.21
C PRO A 477 7.83 22.96 -29.37
N ALA A 478 8.12 22.62 -30.62
CA ALA A 478 7.42 23.17 -31.79
C ALA A 478 6.09 22.46 -32.11
N LYS A 479 5.83 21.31 -31.48
CA LYS A 479 4.59 20.54 -31.65
C LYS A 479 3.60 20.84 -30.53
N LYS A 480 2.32 20.55 -30.79
CA LYS A 480 1.26 20.61 -29.79
C LYS A 480 0.85 19.21 -29.34
N TYR A 481 0.70 19.04 -28.03
CA TYR A 481 0.42 17.76 -27.42
C TYR A 481 -0.92 17.78 -26.66
N PRO A 482 -1.69 16.67 -26.71
CA PRO A 482 -2.79 16.47 -25.77
C PRO A 482 -2.23 16.35 -24.36
N THR A 483 -2.97 16.89 -23.37
CA THR A 483 -2.48 17.01 -22.00
C THR A 483 -3.51 16.47 -21.02
N LEU A 484 -3.05 15.71 -20.04
CA LEU A 484 -3.88 15.10 -19.01
C LEU A 484 -3.65 15.80 -17.67
N LEU A 485 -4.73 16.20 -17.02
CA LEU A 485 -4.74 16.47 -15.60
C LEU A 485 -4.91 15.14 -14.86
N TYR A 486 -3.96 14.80 -14.02
CA TYR A 486 -4.06 13.67 -13.10
C TYR A 486 -4.59 14.13 -11.74
N CYS A 487 -5.70 13.56 -11.32
CA CYS A 487 -6.30 13.78 -10.01
C CYS A 487 -5.90 12.64 -9.07
N GLU A 488 -5.11 12.96 -8.03
CA GLU A 488 -4.64 11.99 -7.05
C GLU A 488 -5.77 11.52 -6.14
N GLY A 489 -5.71 10.22 -5.78
CA GLY A 489 -6.59 9.58 -4.80
C GLY A 489 -6.28 9.96 -3.35
N GLY A 490 -6.69 9.13 -2.44
CA GLY A 490 -6.58 9.34 -0.99
C GLY A 490 -7.91 9.78 -0.37
N PRO A 491 -8.11 11.05 -0.04
CA PRO A 491 -7.49 12.27 -0.59
C PRO A 491 -6.11 12.64 -0.04
N GLN A 492 -5.68 12.06 1.05
CA GLN A 492 -4.43 12.41 1.73
C GLN A 492 -3.26 11.54 1.24
N SER A 493 -3.05 11.53 -0.08
CA SER A 493 -1.95 10.82 -0.74
C SER A 493 -1.12 11.79 -1.59
N VAL A 494 0.20 11.71 -1.47
CA VAL A 494 1.13 12.60 -2.19
C VAL A 494 1.44 12.08 -3.58
N VAL A 495 1.46 12.95 -4.57
CA VAL A 495 2.06 12.65 -5.88
C VAL A 495 3.56 12.86 -5.76
N SER A 496 4.25 11.81 -5.34
CA SER A 496 5.70 11.80 -5.13
C SER A 496 6.46 11.28 -6.35
N GLN A 497 7.67 10.79 -6.15
CA GLN A 497 8.50 10.18 -7.18
C GLN A 497 8.19 8.70 -7.43
N PHE A 498 7.03 8.20 -7.01
CA PHE A 498 6.68 6.79 -7.12
C PHE A 498 6.69 6.25 -8.55
N TRP A 499 7.17 5.02 -8.74
CA TRP A 499 6.91 4.20 -9.91
C TRP A 499 5.69 3.32 -9.65
N SER A 500 4.63 3.50 -10.42
CA SER A 500 3.40 2.74 -10.25
C SER A 500 3.19 1.72 -11.36
N TYR A 501 2.76 0.52 -11.02
CA TYR A 501 2.28 -0.48 -12.00
C TYR A 501 0.77 -0.35 -12.27
N ARG A 502 0.09 0.54 -11.54
CA ARG A 502 -1.34 0.88 -11.72
C ARG A 502 -1.51 2.17 -12.53
N TRP A 503 -0.98 3.30 -12.03
CA TRP A 503 -1.04 4.62 -12.65
C TRP A 503 0.39 5.08 -12.98
N ASN A 504 0.86 4.74 -14.18
CA ASN A 504 2.23 5.02 -14.56
C ASN A 504 2.30 6.27 -15.46
N PHE A 505 2.95 7.33 -14.98
CA PHE A 505 3.06 8.58 -15.72
C PHE A 505 3.95 8.45 -16.96
N GLN A 506 4.99 7.64 -16.90
CA GLN A 506 5.86 7.38 -18.05
C GLN A 506 5.11 6.61 -19.14
N LEU A 507 4.19 5.72 -18.77
CA LEU A 507 3.34 5.02 -19.72
C LEU A 507 2.35 5.98 -20.41
N MET A 508 1.77 6.94 -19.67
CA MET A 508 0.93 8.00 -20.25
C MET A 508 1.75 8.88 -21.20
N ALA A 509 2.96 9.27 -20.80
CA ALA A 509 3.88 10.05 -21.62
C ALA A 509 4.31 9.28 -22.89
N ALA A 510 4.61 7.98 -22.78
CA ALA A 510 4.95 7.11 -23.91
C ALA A 510 3.81 7.01 -24.94
N ASN A 511 2.56 7.17 -24.50
CA ASN A 511 1.40 7.28 -25.37
C ASN A 511 1.18 8.71 -25.93
N GLY A 512 2.15 9.60 -25.79
CA GLY A 512 2.14 10.93 -26.41
C GLY A 512 1.33 11.99 -25.66
N TYR A 513 1.01 11.77 -24.40
CA TYR A 513 0.33 12.73 -23.52
C TYR A 513 1.34 13.48 -22.65
N ILE A 514 1.13 14.76 -22.45
CA ILE A 514 1.73 15.48 -21.32
C ILE A 514 0.90 15.18 -20.09
N VAL A 515 1.54 14.86 -18.96
CA VAL A 515 0.87 14.59 -17.70
C VAL A 515 1.12 15.74 -16.72
N VAL A 516 0.07 16.30 -16.17
CA VAL A 516 0.09 17.34 -15.14
C VAL A 516 -0.42 16.73 -13.85
N ALA A 517 0.46 16.52 -12.89
CA ALA A 517 0.20 15.79 -11.65
C ALA A 517 0.48 16.68 -10.43
N PRO A 518 -0.52 17.48 -9.98
CA PRO A 518 -0.34 18.46 -8.92
C PRO A 518 -0.48 17.86 -7.51
N ASN A 519 0.30 18.39 -6.58
CA ASN A 519 0.17 18.15 -5.15
C ASN A 519 -0.77 19.20 -4.52
N ARG A 520 -2.06 19.08 -4.84
CA ARG A 520 -3.13 19.97 -4.37
C ARG A 520 -3.27 19.91 -2.85
N ARG A 521 -4.03 20.85 -2.25
CA ARG A 521 -4.38 20.79 -0.83
C ARG A 521 -4.96 19.44 -0.41
N GLY A 522 -4.60 19.01 0.81
CA GLY A 522 -4.99 17.73 1.37
C GLY A 522 -3.96 16.61 1.22
N VAL A 523 -2.87 16.83 0.46
CA VAL A 523 -1.80 15.81 0.39
C VAL A 523 -0.77 16.02 1.51
N PRO A 524 -0.15 14.96 2.06
CA PRO A 524 0.98 15.07 2.97
C PRO A 524 2.20 15.64 2.23
N SER A 525 3.33 15.83 2.93
CA SER A 525 4.59 16.31 2.35
C SER A 525 4.77 17.83 2.25
N PHE A 526 3.75 18.61 2.63
CA PHE A 526 3.77 20.07 2.62
C PHE A 526 3.30 20.68 3.95
N GLY A 527 3.39 19.91 5.04
CA GLY A 527 2.98 20.30 6.39
C GLY A 527 1.52 19.97 6.69
N GLN A 528 1.20 19.98 8.00
CA GLN A 528 -0.11 19.61 8.50
C GLN A 528 -1.21 20.60 8.08
N GLU A 529 -0.89 21.90 8.01
CA GLU A 529 -1.86 22.92 7.54
C GLU A 529 -2.31 22.64 6.10
N TRP A 530 -1.40 22.24 5.21
CA TRP A 530 -1.73 21.90 3.84
C TRP A 530 -2.61 20.64 3.76
N LEU A 531 -2.28 19.65 4.56
CA LEU A 531 -2.99 18.38 4.65
C LEU A 531 -4.42 18.56 5.16
N ASP A 532 -4.63 19.31 6.23
CA ASP A 532 -5.93 19.45 6.89
C ASP A 532 -6.98 20.21 6.06
N GLN A 533 -6.56 21.00 5.05
CA GLN A 533 -7.46 21.84 4.27
C GLN A 533 -8.42 21.10 3.34
N ILE A 534 -8.37 19.77 3.28
CA ILE A 534 -9.30 19.00 2.47
C ILE A 534 -10.46 18.42 3.27
N SER A 535 -10.24 18.10 4.54
CA SER A 535 -11.27 17.51 5.39
C SER A 535 -12.41 18.53 5.62
N GLY A 536 -13.65 18.12 5.36
CA GLY A 536 -14.83 18.98 5.39
C GLY A 536 -14.96 19.95 4.22
N ASP A 537 -14.08 19.87 3.20
CA ASP A 537 -14.13 20.79 2.04
C ASP A 537 -13.71 20.10 0.72
N TYR A 538 -14.23 18.92 0.45
CA TYR A 538 -13.93 18.16 -0.79
C TYR A 538 -14.16 18.98 -2.09
N PRO A 539 -15.23 19.78 -2.24
CA PRO A 539 -15.47 20.60 -3.43
C PRO A 539 -14.71 21.94 -3.43
N GLY A 540 -13.85 22.18 -2.45
CA GLY A 540 -13.27 23.48 -2.16
C GLY A 540 -12.00 23.85 -2.89
N GLN A 541 -11.00 24.30 -2.11
CA GLN A 541 -9.76 24.82 -2.67
C GLN A 541 -8.96 23.76 -3.44
N ASN A 542 -9.01 22.50 -3.04
CA ASN A 542 -8.33 21.40 -3.73
C ASN A 542 -8.79 21.25 -5.20
N ILE A 543 -10.07 21.46 -5.50
CA ILE A 543 -10.59 21.46 -6.89
C ILE A 543 -10.07 22.67 -7.67
N ARG A 544 -10.00 23.85 -7.04
CA ARG A 544 -9.39 25.04 -7.66
C ARG A 544 -7.90 24.87 -7.89
N ASP A 545 -7.21 24.13 -7.02
CA ASP A 545 -5.79 23.79 -7.18
C ASP A 545 -5.57 22.92 -8.43
N TYR A 546 -6.40 21.90 -8.67
CA TYR A 546 -6.37 21.11 -9.90
C TYR A 546 -6.52 21.98 -11.15
N LEU A 547 -7.52 22.89 -11.13
CA LEU A 547 -7.73 23.79 -12.26
C LEU A 547 -6.58 24.80 -12.43
N SER A 548 -6.01 25.30 -11.34
CA SER A 548 -4.81 26.17 -11.39
C SER A 548 -3.63 25.46 -12.06
N ALA A 549 -3.42 24.19 -11.75
CA ALA A 549 -2.32 23.40 -12.32
C ALA A 549 -2.46 23.24 -13.85
N ILE A 550 -3.63 22.78 -14.30
CA ILE A 550 -3.85 22.56 -15.74
C ILE A 550 -3.88 23.88 -16.52
N ASP A 551 -4.49 24.95 -15.94
CA ASP A 551 -4.56 26.26 -16.58
C ASP A 551 -3.17 26.93 -16.68
N ASP A 552 -2.28 26.67 -15.69
CA ASP A 552 -0.91 27.18 -15.75
C ASP A 552 -0.09 26.48 -16.84
N VAL A 553 -0.11 25.14 -16.88
CA VAL A 553 0.60 24.37 -17.93
C VAL A 553 -0.01 24.64 -19.32
N ALA A 554 -1.30 24.89 -19.43
CA ALA A 554 -1.97 25.23 -20.69
C ALA A 554 -1.55 26.60 -21.29
N LYS A 555 -0.78 27.43 -20.56
CA LYS A 555 -0.17 28.63 -21.13
C LYS A 555 0.98 28.33 -22.08
N GLU A 556 1.57 27.16 -21.95
CA GLU A 556 2.71 26.75 -22.77
C GLU A 556 2.31 26.56 -24.24
N PRO A 557 3.18 26.98 -25.21
CA PRO A 557 2.85 26.92 -26.63
C PRO A 557 2.69 25.51 -27.17
N TRP A 558 3.29 24.52 -26.49
CA TRP A 558 3.25 23.10 -26.83
C TRP A 558 2.04 22.36 -26.27
N VAL A 559 1.19 22.99 -25.47
CA VAL A 559 -0.09 22.41 -25.02
C VAL A 559 -1.19 22.71 -26.04
N ASP A 560 -1.93 21.69 -26.43
CA ASP A 560 -3.14 21.85 -27.20
C ASP A 560 -4.36 21.99 -26.26
N LYS A 561 -4.84 23.21 -26.11
CA LYS A 561 -5.98 23.53 -25.21
C LYS A 561 -7.29 22.86 -25.62
N ASP A 562 -7.42 22.47 -26.89
CA ASP A 562 -8.60 21.78 -27.40
C ASP A 562 -8.51 20.25 -27.20
N ARG A 563 -7.43 19.76 -26.60
CA ARG A 563 -7.17 18.34 -26.35
C ARG A 563 -6.73 18.08 -24.90
N LEU A 564 -7.46 18.65 -23.93
CA LEU A 564 -7.25 18.40 -22.52
C LEU A 564 -8.13 17.26 -22.04
N GLY A 565 -7.59 16.34 -21.26
CA GLY A 565 -8.29 15.27 -20.57
C GLY A 565 -8.10 15.35 -19.05
N CYS A 566 -9.00 14.73 -18.30
CA CYS A 566 -8.90 14.67 -16.84
C CYS A 566 -9.12 13.23 -16.39
N VAL A 567 -8.20 12.69 -15.60
CA VAL A 567 -8.20 11.29 -15.17
C VAL A 567 -7.89 11.17 -13.68
N GLY A 568 -8.45 10.17 -13.00
CA GLY A 568 -8.19 9.95 -11.59
C GLY A 568 -8.87 8.71 -11.03
N ALA A 569 -8.40 8.26 -9.85
CA ALA A 569 -8.96 7.12 -9.16
C ALA A 569 -9.34 7.46 -7.72
N SER A 570 -10.32 6.72 -7.16
CA SER A 570 -10.72 6.87 -5.76
C SER A 570 -11.23 8.29 -5.48
N TYR A 571 -10.68 8.99 -4.51
CA TYR A 571 -10.92 10.42 -4.36
C TYR A 571 -10.60 11.21 -5.66
N GLY A 572 -9.57 10.81 -6.42
CA GLY A 572 -9.29 11.38 -7.72
C GLY A 572 -10.41 11.11 -8.73
N GLY A 573 -11.03 9.94 -8.67
CA GLY A 573 -12.24 9.60 -9.44
C GLY A 573 -13.45 10.44 -9.05
N TYR A 574 -13.62 10.73 -7.74
CA TYR A 574 -14.56 11.75 -7.26
C TYR A 574 -14.28 13.11 -7.90
N SER A 575 -13.01 13.54 -7.87
CA SER A 575 -12.60 14.82 -8.46
C SER A 575 -12.96 14.91 -9.94
N VAL A 576 -12.80 13.81 -10.69
CA VAL A 576 -13.21 13.70 -12.10
C VAL A 576 -14.71 13.87 -12.23
N TYR A 577 -15.53 13.18 -11.43
CA TYR A 577 -17.00 13.33 -11.47
C TYR A 577 -17.44 14.75 -11.10
N PHE A 578 -16.82 15.34 -10.09
CA PHE A 578 -17.14 16.71 -9.70
C PHE A 578 -16.77 17.71 -10.79
N LEU A 579 -15.56 17.57 -11.36
CA LEU A 579 -15.08 18.40 -12.47
C LEU A 579 -15.92 18.23 -13.74
N ALA A 580 -16.49 17.06 -14.01
CA ALA A 580 -17.39 16.85 -15.14
C ALA A 580 -18.58 17.80 -15.13
N GLY A 581 -19.03 18.24 -13.94
CA GLY A 581 -20.06 19.26 -13.79
C GLY A 581 -19.54 20.71 -13.58
N HIS A 582 -18.20 20.92 -13.48
CA HIS A 582 -17.61 22.19 -13.06
C HIS A 582 -16.32 22.58 -13.82
N HIS A 583 -16.05 22.00 -15.00
CA HIS A 583 -14.81 22.26 -15.74
C HIS A 583 -14.86 23.46 -16.70
N ASP A 584 -16.02 24.06 -16.89
CA ASP A 584 -16.23 25.23 -17.77
C ASP A 584 -15.68 25.02 -19.20
N GLY A 585 -15.94 23.82 -19.77
CA GLY A 585 -15.55 23.45 -21.14
C GLY A 585 -14.06 23.12 -21.36
N ARG A 586 -13.23 23.03 -20.29
CA ARG A 586 -11.79 22.78 -20.40
C ARG A 586 -11.47 21.41 -20.99
N PHE A 587 -12.10 20.34 -20.48
CA PHE A 587 -11.77 18.97 -20.83
C PHE A 587 -12.64 18.43 -21.97
N LYS A 588 -12.06 17.51 -22.76
CA LYS A 588 -12.72 16.83 -23.89
C LYS A 588 -12.91 15.33 -23.63
N ALA A 589 -12.30 14.80 -22.59
CA ALA A 589 -12.48 13.43 -22.13
C ALA A 589 -12.23 13.32 -20.63
N PHE A 590 -13.00 12.45 -19.98
CA PHE A 590 -12.84 12.09 -18.58
C PHE A 590 -12.63 10.59 -18.42
N ILE A 591 -11.83 10.18 -17.41
CA ILE A 591 -11.75 8.81 -16.94
C ILE A 591 -11.78 8.83 -15.40
N SER A 592 -12.81 8.21 -14.84
CA SER A 592 -12.97 7.99 -13.39
C SER A 592 -12.83 6.51 -13.07
N HIS A 593 -11.86 6.13 -12.26
CA HIS A 593 -11.69 4.78 -11.76
C HIS A 593 -12.10 4.75 -10.28
N CYS A 594 -13.02 3.85 -9.92
CA CYS A 594 -13.56 3.68 -8.57
C CYS A 594 -13.83 5.03 -7.86
N GLY A 595 -14.46 5.97 -8.57
CA GLY A 595 -14.75 7.31 -8.04
C GLY A 595 -15.98 7.35 -7.16
N ILE A 596 -15.99 8.23 -6.14
CA ILE A 596 -17.18 8.49 -5.33
C ILE A 596 -18.13 9.40 -6.11
N PHE A 597 -19.34 8.94 -6.36
CA PHE A 597 -20.36 9.66 -7.12
C PHE A 597 -21.50 10.19 -6.25
N ASP A 598 -22.05 9.34 -5.37
CA ASP A 598 -23.07 9.71 -4.40
C ASP A 598 -22.55 9.57 -2.96
N PHE A 599 -22.41 10.70 -2.28
CA PHE A 599 -21.89 10.75 -0.91
C PHE A 599 -22.79 10.07 0.12
N GLU A 600 -24.14 10.13 -0.07
CA GLU A 600 -25.07 9.48 0.85
C GLU A 600 -24.98 7.96 0.71
N ALA A 601 -24.98 7.44 -0.53
CA ALA A 601 -24.78 6.03 -0.81
C ALA A 601 -23.38 5.55 -0.37
N MET A 602 -22.34 6.36 -0.58
CA MET A 602 -20.98 6.05 -0.11
C MET A 602 -20.93 5.90 1.40
N TYR A 603 -21.48 6.83 2.17
CA TYR A 603 -21.51 6.75 3.63
C TYR A 603 -22.24 5.48 4.14
N GLY A 604 -23.31 5.09 3.46
CA GLY A 604 -24.12 3.93 3.85
C GLY A 604 -23.57 2.58 3.39
N SER A 605 -22.50 2.55 2.58
CA SER A 605 -22.04 1.30 1.95
C SER A 605 -20.54 1.07 1.89
N THR A 606 -19.69 2.04 2.26
CA THR A 606 -18.26 1.81 2.48
C THR A 606 -18.02 0.97 3.72
N GLU A 607 -16.85 0.36 3.83
CA GLU A 607 -16.51 -0.52 4.94
C GLU A 607 -15.97 0.22 6.16
N GLU A 608 -15.15 1.27 6.01
CA GLU A 608 -14.61 2.08 7.12
C GLU A 608 -15.31 3.44 7.19
N LEU A 609 -15.87 3.77 8.34
CA LEU A 609 -16.64 5.00 8.53
C LEU A 609 -15.85 6.14 9.19
N PHE A 610 -14.73 5.84 9.84
CA PHE A 610 -13.94 6.85 10.55
C PHE A 610 -13.45 7.95 9.59
N PHE A 611 -12.95 7.59 8.40
CA PHE A 611 -12.46 8.59 7.46
C PHE A 611 -13.58 9.47 6.91
N LEU A 612 -14.78 8.90 6.63
CA LEU A 612 -15.91 9.69 6.19
C LEU A 612 -16.44 10.61 7.30
N ASN A 613 -16.46 10.15 8.55
CA ASN A 613 -16.81 11.01 9.68
C ASN A 613 -15.87 12.22 9.79
N ASN A 614 -14.58 12.02 9.58
CA ASN A 614 -13.60 13.10 9.57
C ASN A 614 -13.79 14.00 8.34
N ASP A 615 -13.82 13.42 7.15
CA ASP A 615 -13.73 14.17 5.89
C ASP A 615 -15.07 14.75 5.43
N TYR A 616 -16.19 14.11 5.75
CA TYR A 616 -17.52 14.65 5.45
C TYR A 616 -18.10 15.50 6.60
N GLY A 617 -17.45 15.41 7.78
CA GLY A 617 -17.90 16.05 9.00
C GLY A 617 -18.96 15.26 9.77
N GLY A 618 -19.33 14.05 9.32
CA GLY A 618 -20.28 13.16 9.97
C GLY A 618 -21.34 12.59 9.04
N PRO A 619 -22.33 11.85 9.57
CA PRO A 619 -23.36 11.17 8.79
C PRO A 619 -24.35 12.12 8.13
N TYR A 620 -24.91 11.74 6.98
CA TYR A 620 -25.87 12.53 6.22
C TYR A 620 -27.20 12.80 6.94
N TRP A 621 -27.52 12.03 7.97
CA TRP A 621 -28.70 12.26 8.81
C TRP A 621 -28.49 13.26 9.95
N ASP A 622 -27.25 13.69 10.24
CA ASP A 622 -27.00 14.78 11.19
C ASP A 622 -27.27 16.14 10.52
N LYS A 623 -28.54 16.49 10.48
CA LYS A 623 -29.01 17.71 9.83
C LYS A 623 -28.60 19.02 10.52
N GLN A 624 -28.03 18.94 11.74
CA GLN A 624 -27.53 20.10 12.46
C GLN A 624 -26.04 20.37 12.23
N ASN A 625 -25.31 19.41 11.69
CA ASN A 625 -23.91 19.56 11.36
C ASN A 625 -23.73 20.30 10.02
N ALA A 626 -23.35 21.57 10.11
CA ALA A 626 -23.21 22.44 8.93
C ALA A 626 -22.13 21.93 7.94
N THR A 627 -21.05 21.33 8.43
CA THR A 627 -20.00 20.75 7.57
C THR A 627 -20.53 19.53 6.81
N ALA A 628 -21.18 18.59 7.49
CA ALA A 628 -21.79 17.43 6.86
C ALA A 628 -22.83 17.86 5.81
N MET A 629 -23.74 18.76 6.17
CA MET A 629 -24.77 19.23 5.25
C MET A 629 -24.19 19.92 4.01
N ARG A 630 -23.13 20.70 4.15
CA ARG A 630 -22.41 21.30 3.01
C ARG A 630 -21.77 20.23 2.14
N THR A 631 -21.12 19.23 2.73
CA THR A 631 -20.48 18.14 1.99
C THR A 631 -21.50 17.39 1.15
N TYR A 632 -22.58 16.88 1.76
CA TYR A 632 -23.62 16.14 1.02
C TYR A 632 -24.37 16.99 -0.02
N ALA A 633 -24.49 18.30 0.18
CA ALA A 633 -25.06 19.20 -0.81
C ALA A 633 -24.20 19.32 -2.08
N ASN A 634 -22.91 19.02 -1.98
CA ASN A 634 -21.93 19.07 -3.08
C ASN A 634 -21.56 17.69 -3.64
N SER A 635 -22.36 16.68 -3.39
CA SER A 635 -22.16 15.35 -3.97
C SER A 635 -22.27 15.39 -5.50
N PRO A 636 -21.32 14.76 -6.26
CA PRO A 636 -21.26 14.85 -7.71
C PRO A 636 -22.54 14.49 -8.44
N HIS A 637 -23.30 13.49 -7.97
CA HIS A 637 -24.55 13.06 -8.61
C HIS A 637 -25.59 14.18 -8.75
N LYS A 638 -25.49 15.25 -7.94
CA LYS A 638 -26.40 16.41 -7.97
C LYS A 638 -26.12 17.39 -9.12
N PHE A 639 -25.04 17.16 -9.88
CA PHE A 639 -24.58 18.05 -10.95
C PHE A 639 -24.50 17.37 -12.31
N VAL A 640 -25.10 16.18 -12.46
CA VAL A 640 -25.10 15.42 -13.73
C VAL A 640 -25.79 16.18 -14.86
N ASP A 641 -26.77 17.04 -14.54
CA ASP A 641 -27.43 17.93 -15.48
C ASP A 641 -26.48 18.93 -16.18
N LYS A 642 -25.27 19.13 -15.63
CA LYS A 642 -24.22 19.97 -16.21
C LYS A 642 -23.15 19.16 -17.00
N TRP A 643 -23.23 17.84 -17.00
CA TRP A 643 -22.28 17.02 -17.72
C TRP A 643 -22.50 17.14 -19.23
N ASP A 644 -21.44 17.40 -19.98
CA ASP A 644 -21.46 17.59 -21.43
C ASP A 644 -20.34 16.86 -22.18
N THR A 645 -19.43 16.21 -21.45
CA THR A 645 -18.16 15.68 -21.96
C THR A 645 -18.12 14.15 -21.81
N PRO A 646 -17.61 13.41 -22.81
CA PRO A 646 -17.47 11.97 -22.75
C PRO A 646 -16.70 11.47 -21.52
N ILE A 647 -17.17 10.40 -20.89
CA ILE A 647 -16.59 9.83 -19.68
C ILE A 647 -16.45 8.32 -19.75
N MET A 648 -15.28 7.80 -19.38
CA MET A 648 -15.09 6.38 -19.09
C MET A 648 -15.06 6.16 -17.59
N ILE A 649 -15.72 5.11 -17.14
CA ILE A 649 -15.88 4.73 -15.74
C ILE A 649 -15.33 3.33 -15.58
N ILE A 650 -14.44 3.12 -14.61
CA ILE A 650 -13.78 1.84 -14.35
C ILE A 650 -14.03 1.45 -12.89
N THR A 651 -14.24 0.16 -12.63
CA THR A 651 -14.46 -0.36 -11.27
C THR A 651 -14.05 -1.81 -11.15
N GLY A 652 -13.73 -2.26 -9.92
CA GLY A 652 -13.67 -3.68 -9.55
C GLY A 652 -14.92 -4.07 -8.78
N GLU A 653 -15.44 -5.28 -8.98
CA GLU A 653 -16.65 -5.76 -8.29
C GLU A 653 -16.39 -5.99 -6.79
N LEU A 654 -15.14 -6.34 -6.43
CA LEU A 654 -14.72 -6.57 -5.04
C LEU A 654 -14.26 -5.30 -4.31
N ASP A 655 -14.47 -4.13 -4.90
CA ASP A 655 -14.18 -2.86 -4.25
C ASP A 655 -15.25 -2.55 -3.19
N PHE A 656 -14.89 -2.75 -1.91
CA PHE A 656 -15.77 -2.42 -0.78
C PHE A 656 -15.40 -1.07 -0.14
N ARG A 657 -14.24 -0.51 -0.48
CA ARG A 657 -13.83 0.85 -0.11
C ARG A 657 -14.72 1.89 -0.81
N ILE A 658 -14.80 1.83 -2.14
CA ILE A 658 -15.74 2.60 -2.94
C ILE A 658 -16.59 1.61 -3.73
N PRO A 659 -17.75 1.20 -3.20
CA PRO A 659 -18.55 0.15 -3.78
C PRO A 659 -18.86 0.38 -5.26
N TYR A 660 -18.74 -0.66 -6.07
CA TYR A 660 -18.92 -0.59 -7.53
C TYR A 660 -20.26 0.01 -7.98
N THR A 661 -21.26 0.03 -7.08
CA THR A 661 -22.54 0.70 -7.32
C THR A 661 -22.40 2.20 -7.60
N GLN A 662 -21.38 2.86 -7.04
CA GLN A 662 -21.04 4.25 -7.34
C GLN A 662 -20.75 4.44 -8.84
N SER A 663 -20.01 3.50 -9.42
CA SER A 663 -19.70 3.47 -10.86
C SER A 663 -20.93 3.16 -11.71
N LEU A 664 -21.81 2.25 -11.27
CA LEU A 664 -23.07 1.94 -11.97
C LEU A 664 -24.02 3.14 -11.98
N GLU A 665 -24.14 3.84 -10.87
CA GLU A 665 -24.97 5.06 -10.76
C GLU A 665 -24.45 6.15 -11.71
N ALA A 666 -23.15 6.42 -11.72
CA ALA A 666 -22.52 7.41 -12.59
C ALA A 666 -22.70 7.06 -14.09
N PHE A 667 -22.50 5.79 -14.45
CA PHE A 667 -22.68 5.30 -15.83
C PHE A 667 -24.13 5.42 -16.29
N THR A 668 -25.07 5.00 -15.44
CA THR A 668 -26.51 5.10 -15.74
C THR A 668 -26.92 6.56 -15.95
N ALA A 669 -26.49 7.45 -15.04
CA ALA A 669 -26.79 8.87 -15.14
C ALA A 669 -26.20 9.48 -16.43
N ALA A 670 -24.93 9.23 -16.74
CA ALA A 670 -24.28 9.72 -17.95
C ALA A 670 -25.03 9.26 -19.23
N ARG A 671 -25.38 7.97 -19.32
CA ARG A 671 -26.08 7.44 -20.51
C ARG A 671 -27.47 8.01 -20.68
N LEU A 672 -28.23 8.18 -19.60
CA LEU A 672 -29.58 8.74 -19.65
C LEU A 672 -29.58 10.23 -19.99
N HIS A 673 -28.52 10.97 -19.64
CA HIS A 673 -28.29 12.34 -20.07
C HIS A 673 -27.71 12.49 -21.47
N GLY A 674 -27.54 11.36 -22.19
CA GLY A 674 -27.05 11.37 -23.58
C GLY A 674 -25.55 11.56 -23.72
N ILE A 675 -24.79 11.50 -22.62
CA ILE A 675 -23.34 11.56 -22.63
C ILE A 675 -22.77 10.27 -23.20
N ASP A 676 -21.76 10.37 -24.08
CA ASP A 676 -21.02 9.19 -24.51
C ASP A 676 -20.20 8.67 -23.32
N ALA A 677 -20.58 7.48 -22.84
CA ALA A 677 -19.96 6.87 -21.66
C ALA A 677 -19.68 5.41 -21.89
N ARG A 678 -18.57 4.94 -21.28
CA ARG A 678 -18.14 3.54 -21.25
C ARG A 678 -17.97 3.10 -19.80
N LEU A 679 -18.48 1.93 -19.46
CA LEU A 679 -18.19 1.23 -18.21
C LEU A 679 -17.22 0.08 -18.50
N VAL A 680 -16.17 -0.02 -17.71
CA VAL A 680 -15.24 -1.17 -17.67
C VAL A 680 -15.28 -1.72 -16.26
N GLU A 681 -15.71 -2.94 -16.11
CA GLU A 681 -15.87 -3.61 -14.83
C GLU A 681 -15.00 -4.87 -14.82
N PHE A 682 -14.33 -5.12 -13.67
CA PHE A 682 -13.47 -6.28 -13.44
C PHE A 682 -14.07 -7.12 -12.31
N GLU A 683 -14.59 -8.31 -12.64
CA GLU A 683 -15.28 -9.23 -11.71
C GLU A 683 -14.41 -9.69 -10.53
N ASP A 684 -13.09 -9.74 -10.74
CA ASP A 684 -12.13 -10.36 -9.83
C ASP A 684 -11.06 -9.37 -9.30
N GLU A 685 -11.30 -8.06 -9.41
CA GLU A 685 -10.44 -7.01 -8.87
C GLU A 685 -11.16 -6.21 -7.78
N ASP A 686 -10.36 -5.64 -6.89
CA ASP A 686 -10.79 -4.77 -5.81
C ASP A 686 -10.69 -3.27 -6.20
N HIS A 687 -10.33 -2.43 -5.24
CA HIS A 687 -10.04 -1.00 -5.44
C HIS A 687 -8.86 -0.77 -6.39
N GLN A 688 -8.06 -1.80 -6.67
CA GLN A 688 -6.87 -1.74 -7.51
C GLN A 688 -6.88 -2.86 -8.56
N VAL A 689 -6.77 -2.50 -9.83
CA VAL A 689 -6.64 -3.48 -10.92
C VAL A 689 -5.18 -3.89 -11.06
N MET A 690 -4.81 -5.01 -10.44
CA MET A 690 -3.41 -5.41 -10.27
C MET A 690 -3.04 -6.76 -10.87
N LYS A 691 -4.00 -7.56 -11.33
CA LYS A 691 -3.67 -8.79 -12.06
C LYS A 691 -3.08 -8.48 -13.42
N PRO A 692 -2.05 -9.20 -13.90
CA PRO A 692 -1.30 -8.84 -15.11
C PRO A 692 -2.18 -8.61 -16.35
N GLN A 693 -3.07 -9.54 -16.67
CA GLN A 693 -3.94 -9.44 -17.86
C GLN A 693 -4.98 -8.32 -17.68
N ASN A 694 -5.58 -8.19 -16.50
CA ASN A 694 -6.54 -7.13 -16.21
C ASN A 694 -5.89 -5.75 -16.33
N SER A 695 -4.67 -5.59 -15.83
CA SER A 695 -3.92 -4.34 -15.96
C SER A 695 -3.63 -3.98 -17.42
N VAL A 696 -3.29 -4.95 -18.27
CA VAL A 696 -3.10 -4.70 -19.71
C VAL A 696 -4.42 -4.30 -20.38
N VAL A 697 -5.54 -4.99 -20.07
CA VAL A 697 -6.86 -4.61 -20.57
C VAL A 697 -7.25 -3.20 -20.09
N TRP A 698 -7.04 -2.91 -18.80
CA TRP A 698 -7.26 -1.58 -18.23
C TRP A 698 -6.53 -0.49 -19.03
N ASN A 699 -5.25 -0.69 -19.32
CA ASN A 699 -4.44 0.28 -20.06
C ASN A 699 -4.90 0.43 -21.52
N ARG A 700 -5.26 -0.66 -22.19
CA ARG A 700 -5.78 -0.62 -23.57
C ARG A 700 -7.09 0.15 -23.67
N GLU A 701 -8.01 -0.07 -22.72
CA GLU A 701 -9.27 0.68 -22.65
C GLU A 701 -9.02 2.16 -22.32
N PHE A 702 -8.13 2.43 -21.36
CA PHE A 702 -7.75 3.77 -20.93
C PHE A 702 -7.21 4.60 -22.09
N PHE A 703 -6.18 4.12 -22.79
CA PHE A 703 -5.60 4.84 -23.91
C PHE A 703 -6.53 4.84 -25.13
N GLY A 704 -7.25 3.77 -25.40
CA GLY A 704 -8.24 3.71 -26.46
C GLY A 704 -9.35 4.76 -26.33
N TRP A 705 -9.79 5.01 -25.09
CA TRP A 705 -10.75 6.07 -24.78
C TRP A 705 -10.15 7.47 -24.99
N LEU A 706 -8.98 7.74 -24.42
CA LEU A 706 -8.32 9.04 -24.57
C LEU A 706 -7.99 9.34 -26.03
N ASP A 707 -7.46 8.39 -26.76
CA ASP A 707 -7.09 8.54 -28.18
C ASP A 707 -8.32 8.88 -29.05
N LYS A 708 -9.47 8.29 -28.74
CA LYS A 708 -10.73 8.57 -29.44
C LYS A 708 -11.12 10.04 -29.39
N TYR A 709 -10.84 10.75 -28.31
CA TYR A 709 -11.28 12.14 -28.11
C TYR A 709 -10.15 13.17 -28.19
N LEU A 710 -8.92 12.77 -27.90
CA LEU A 710 -7.80 13.71 -27.75
C LEU A 710 -6.76 13.61 -28.87
N LYS A 711 -6.82 12.60 -29.75
CA LYS A 711 -5.85 12.42 -30.85
C LYS A 711 -6.47 12.49 -32.26
N LYS A 712 -7.72 12.91 -32.36
CA LYS A 712 -8.38 13.10 -33.67
C LYS A 712 -8.00 14.40 -34.33
#